data_bbb1a905f85ed2176a45c4805703763b
#
_entry.id   bbb1a905f85ed2176a45c4805703763b
#
_cell.length_a   1.000
_cell.length_b   1.000
_cell.length_c   1.000
_cell.angle_alpha   90.00
_cell.angle_beta   90.00
_cell.angle_gamma   90.00
#
_symmetry.space_group_name_H-M   'P 1'
#
loop_
_entity.id
_entity.type
_entity.pdbx_description
1 polymer ?
#
loop_
_entity_poly.entity_id
_entity_poly.type
_entity_poly.pdbx_seq_one_letter_code
_entity_poly.pdbx_strand_id
1 'polypeptide(L)'
;MEKNLKHSGTRSTEVCQREIDHAVFAREAAEEGIVLLKNEGLLPLKKDTKIALLGIGAEKTIKGGTGSGDVNNRESVSIYAGMKEKNAGIVSEEWLKDYHNRYEQARTEWKEQILEAAKHVDNPFDAYAANPFAMPDGRAVTNEDIEAAEAAVYVISRISGEGKDRRKRKGDYYLSDQEEKDLYFLNEQKIPTVLIINAGGPVELTDLLAGTENICAILNISQLGQEGGNAVADILFGEFTPSGKLTTTWTKRYDDCPAAEEFSYLNGNLETEEYAEGIYVGYRYFDSFGIEPLFSFGYGLSYTEFDIRLCGINTDSKGVTVTVEVENTGTTYSGKEVVQIYASLPQDGSRKEFRRLVGYEKTEELKPGEKEMLNIVLPAKAFASFLEEQQEWRIQAGAYGIWIGNSLSEAKLSAGVKVSADVMMEKTKKLEDHSEVVEIKDCAEELCRRAEEWTALLEELPNVSFEPETEEKKVCRFPEETEIPVEDLIPLMYGNMSEIRSTLGASGIKVPGTAGETSEALLDQYGIPSLIMADGPAGIRLQQTYEVDREKDTVYGTGVLGSLENGYLVGRKDHEGAERYYQYCTAFPVGTALAQSWNKKLMEQFGRKVAAEMEEFHINLWLAPGLNIHRNPLCGRNFEYYSEDPFLAGTLAAAVTRGVQSRPGCGVTIKHFACNNQEDNRMGVDAHISERTLREIYLRGFEIAVKEGAPTAIMSSYNLINGVHAANSKDLCTRIAREEWGFDGVIMSDWNTTVPEDGSIPWVCVAAGNDIIMPGNPDDDKNIRDAYKEGKLTEKEIRLCANRILKLIRRLS
;
A
#
# COMPACT_ATOMS: atom_id res chain seq x y z
N MET A 1 24.20 35.69 -2.39
CA MET A 1 24.01 34.23 -2.54
C MET A 1 22.82 34.06 -3.45
N GLU A 2 23.04 33.50 -4.63
CA GLU A 2 21.92 33.15 -5.52
C GLU A 2 20.94 32.28 -4.75
N LYS A 3 19.67 32.69 -4.68
CA LYS A 3 18.57 31.80 -4.31
C LYS A 3 18.55 30.70 -5.36
N ASN A 4 19.29 29.61 -5.09
CA ASN A 4 19.29 28.44 -5.96
C ASN A 4 17.92 27.75 -5.92
N LEU A 5 16.97 28.30 -6.67
CA LEU A 5 15.83 27.53 -7.17
C LEU A 5 16.45 26.36 -7.94
N LYS A 6 16.38 25.16 -7.37
CA LYS A 6 16.85 23.95 -8.03
C LYS A 6 15.85 23.63 -9.14
N HIS A 7 16.16 24.03 -10.37
CA HIS A 7 15.36 23.66 -11.52
C HIS A 7 15.57 22.17 -11.77
N SER A 8 14.65 21.35 -11.30
CA SER A 8 14.71 19.90 -11.42
C SER A 8 14.25 19.44 -12.80
N GLY A 9 14.70 18.26 -13.21
CA GLY A 9 14.35 17.68 -14.50
C GLY A 9 15.21 18.13 -15.66
N THR A 10 14.75 17.88 -16.89
CA THR A 10 15.47 18.11 -18.14
C THR A 10 14.77 19.14 -19.02
N ARG A 11 15.53 19.79 -19.92
CA ARG A 11 14.99 20.63 -21.01
C ARG A 11 14.71 19.83 -22.28
N SER A 12 15.15 18.58 -22.34
CA SER A 12 14.95 17.68 -23.50
C SER A 12 13.65 16.90 -23.35
N THR A 13 12.98 16.68 -24.45
CA THR A 13 11.84 15.74 -24.59
C THR A 13 12.29 14.32 -24.92
N GLU A 14 13.59 14.10 -25.18
CA GLU A 14 14.13 12.79 -25.51
C GLU A 14 14.05 11.85 -24.29
N VAL A 15 13.77 10.57 -24.55
CA VAL A 15 13.76 9.53 -23.51
C VAL A 15 15.19 9.28 -23.03
N CYS A 16 15.42 9.38 -21.74
CA CYS A 16 16.75 9.15 -21.16
C CYS A 16 16.94 7.68 -20.74
N GLN A 17 18.19 7.28 -20.44
CA GLN A 17 18.51 5.91 -20.07
C GLN A 17 17.80 5.48 -18.78
N ARG A 18 17.65 6.39 -17.78
CA ARG A 18 16.89 6.09 -16.55
C ARG A 18 15.44 5.69 -16.86
N GLU A 19 14.75 6.44 -17.77
CA GLU A 19 13.37 6.11 -18.14
C GLU A 19 13.29 4.72 -18.80
N ILE A 20 14.26 4.35 -19.65
CA ILE A 20 14.33 3.01 -20.27
C ILE A 20 14.52 1.93 -19.19
N ASP A 21 15.52 2.10 -18.32
CA ASP A 21 15.84 1.12 -17.27
C ASP A 21 14.70 0.98 -16.24
N HIS A 22 13.96 2.06 -16.01
CA HIS A 22 12.82 2.03 -15.10
C HIS A 22 11.58 1.41 -15.75
N ALA A 23 11.36 1.62 -17.05
CA ALA A 23 10.27 0.95 -17.78
C ALA A 23 10.46 -0.57 -17.80
N VAL A 24 11.69 -1.05 -18.05
CA VAL A 24 12.01 -2.49 -17.97
C VAL A 24 11.69 -3.03 -16.58
N PHE A 25 12.18 -2.37 -15.52
CA PHE A 25 11.90 -2.81 -14.15
C PHE A 25 10.41 -2.72 -13.78
N ALA A 26 9.69 -1.68 -14.22
CA ALA A 26 8.25 -1.53 -13.98
C ALA A 26 7.46 -2.69 -14.62
N ARG A 27 7.88 -3.17 -15.80
CA ARG A 27 7.29 -4.34 -16.46
C ARG A 27 7.58 -5.62 -15.66
N GLU A 28 8.83 -5.88 -15.28
CA GLU A 28 9.20 -7.03 -14.44
C GLU A 28 8.42 -7.06 -13.12
N ALA A 29 8.28 -5.90 -12.46
CA ALA A 29 7.53 -5.78 -11.22
C ALA A 29 6.02 -6.02 -11.43
N ALA A 30 5.47 -5.58 -12.57
CA ALA A 30 4.08 -5.82 -12.94
C ALA A 30 3.82 -7.31 -13.22
N GLU A 31 4.71 -7.97 -13.95
CA GLU A 31 4.65 -9.41 -14.24
C GLU A 31 4.65 -10.25 -12.95
N GLU A 32 5.55 -9.94 -12.01
CA GLU A 32 5.61 -10.64 -10.71
C GLU A 32 4.41 -10.36 -9.81
N GLY A 33 3.71 -9.22 -10.01
CA GLY A 33 2.54 -8.81 -9.24
C GLY A 33 1.20 -9.34 -9.77
N ILE A 34 1.15 -9.87 -10.99
CA ILE A 34 -0.09 -10.46 -11.56
C ILE A 34 -0.39 -11.81 -10.89
N VAL A 35 -1.62 -11.98 -10.41
CA VAL A 35 -2.09 -13.20 -9.77
C VAL A 35 -3.03 -13.97 -10.69
N LEU A 36 -2.67 -15.21 -11.02
CA LEU A 36 -3.54 -16.13 -11.73
C LEU A 36 -4.47 -16.84 -10.73
N LEU A 37 -5.78 -16.50 -10.76
CA LEU A 37 -6.75 -17.02 -9.81
C LEU A 37 -7.46 -18.29 -10.30
N LYS A 38 -7.58 -18.46 -11.62
CA LYS A 38 -8.19 -19.63 -12.25
C LYS A 38 -7.52 -19.89 -13.58
N ASN A 39 -7.29 -21.15 -13.94
CA ASN A 39 -6.89 -21.57 -15.30
C ASN A 39 -7.30 -23.01 -15.59
N GLU A 40 -8.26 -23.19 -16.44
CA GLU A 40 -8.74 -24.49 -16.92
C GLU A 40 -8.08 -24.90 -18.25
N GLY A 41 -6.82 -24.49 -18.44
CA GLY A 41 -6.02 -24.83 -19.63
C GLY A 41 -6.21 -23.88 -20.80
N LEU A 42 -6.85 -22.72 -20.61
CA LEU A 42 -6.98 -21.69 -21.64
C LEU A 42 -5.67 -20.89 -21.79
N LEU A 43 -5.03 -20.55 -20.66
CA LEU A 43 -3.78 -19.82 -20.64
C LEU A 43 -2.57 -20.77 -20.55
N PRO A 44 -1.44 -20.42 -21.21
CA PRO A 44 -1.27 -19.28 -22.11
C PRO A 44 -1.93 -19.47 -23.48
N LEU A 45 -2.38 -18.34 -24.07
CA LEU A 45 -2.97 -18.31 -25.39
C LEU A 45 -1.90 -18.60 -26.46
N LYS A 46 -2.30 -19.25 -27.57
CA LYS A 46 -1.41 -19.40 -28.72
C LYS A 46 -1.28 -18.05 -29.47
N LYS A 47 -0.13 -17.79 -30.07
CA LYS A 47 0.16 -16.51 -30.78
C LYS A 47 -0.79 -16.20 -31.92
N ASP A 48 -1.37 -17.20 -32.55
CA ASP A 48 -2.30 -17.08 -33.68
C ASP A 48 -3.79 -17.11 -33.27
N THR A 49 -4.08 -17.20 -31.97
CA THR A 49 -5.46 -17.17 -31.46
C THR A 49 -6.15 -15.88 -31.83
N LYS A 50 -7.37 -16.00 -32.39
CA LYS A 50 -8.25 -14.85 -32.65
C LYS A 50 -9.01 -14.47 -31.36
N ILE A 51 -8.85 -13.24 -30.94
CA ILE A 51 -9.25 -12.79 -29.61
C ILE A 51 -10.28 -11.68 -29.71
N ALA A 52 -11.44 -11.84 -29.08
CA ALA A 52 -12.34 -10.75 -28.78
C ALA A 52 -11.86 -10.07 -27.50
N LEU A 53 -11.16 -8.92 -27.61
CA LEU A 53 -10.73 -8.10 -26.50
C LEU A 53 -11.83 -7.11 -26.15
N LEU A 54 -12.39 -7.21 -24.95
CA LEU A 54 -13.61 -6.55 -24.52
C LEU A 54 -13.47 -6.00 -23.09
N GLY A 55 -14.46 -5.23 -22.67
CA GLY A 55 -14.51 -4.66 -21.33
C GLY A 55 -13.81 -3.30 -21.23
N ILE A 56 -14.26 -2.49 -20.26
CA ILE A 56 -13.92 -1.07 -20.16
C ILE A 56 -12.43 -0.82 -19.89
N GLY A 57 -11.72 -1.79 -19.30
CA GLY A 57 -10.29 -1.70 -19.02
C GLY A 57 -9.38 -2.14 -20.16
N ALA A 58 -9.90 -2.70 -21.24
CA ALA A 58 -9.10 -3.23 -22.32
C ALA A 58 -8.24 -2.14 -23.02
N GLU A 59 -8.87 -1.04 -23.40
CA GLU A 59 -8.20 0.12 -24.03
C GLU A 59 -7.87 1.21 -23.00
N LYS A 60 -8.69 1.35 -21.94
CA LYS A 60 -8.49 2.32 -20.86
C LYS A 60 -8.06 1.62 -19.56
N THR A 61 -6.93 0.94 -19.63
CA THR A 61 -6.34 0.22 -18.49
C THR A 61 -5.95 1.21 -17.38
N ILE A 62 -6.44 0.97 -16.16
CA ILE A 62 -6.13 1.81 -15.01
C ILE A 62 -4.74 1.48 -14.49
N LYS A 63 -3.84 2.44 -14.55
CA LYS A 63 -2.43 2.31 -14.13
C LYS A 63 -2.23 2.37 -12.62
N GLY A 64 -3.09 3.14 -11.92
CA GLY A 64 -2.96 3.42 -10.50
C GLY A 64 -4.19 4.13 -9.93
N GLY A 65 -4.22 4.34 -8.61
CA GLY A 65 -5.27 5.08 -7.94
C GLY A 65 -5.16 6.59 -8.14
N THR A 66 -6.21 7.31 -7.75
CA THR A 66 -6.27 8.77 -7.82
C THR A 66 -5.77 9.43 -6.53
N GLY A 67 -5.51 10.74 -6.57
CA GLY A 67 -5.01 11.49 -5.42
C GLY A 67 -3.49 11.42 -5.29
N SER A 68 -2.99 11.19 -4.07
CA SER A 68 -1.54 11.08 -3.80
C SER A 68 -0.88 9.89 -4.50
N GLY A 69 -1.66 8.86 -4.82
CA GLY A 69 -1.20 7.69 -5.55
C GLY A 69 -1.06 7.86 -7.07
N ASP A 70 -1.50 8.98 -7.66
CA ASP A 70 -1.34 9.23 -9.09
C ASP A 70 0.09 9.71 -9.41
N VAL A 71 0.72 9.09 -10.43
CA VAL A 71 2.07 9.45 -10.88
C VAL A 71 1.99 10.05 -12.28
N ASN A 72 2.56 11.23 -12.46
CA ASN A 72 2.60 11.94 -13.76
C ASN A 72 3.74 11.42 -14.65
N ASN A 73 3.58 10.20 -15.15
CA ASN A 73 4.53 9.55 -16.06
C ASN A 73 4.36 10.04 -17.52
N ARG A 74 5.34 9.76 -18.39
CA ARG A 74 5.32 10.17 -19.80
C ARG A 74 4.16 9.53 -20.57
N GLU A 75 4.10 8.22 -20.57
CA GLU A 75 3.10 7.40 -21.30
C GLU A 75 2.80 6.13 -20.52
N SER A 76 1.63 5.56 -20.73
CA SER A 76 1.24 4.27 -20.15
C SER A 76 0.72 3.35 -21.25
N VAL A 77 1.09 2.07 -21.15
CA VAL A 77 0.67 1.03 -22.10
C VAL A 77 -0.60 0.37 -21.62
N SER A 78 -1.68 0.45 -22.40
CA SER A 78 -2.92 -0.28 -22.14
C SER A 78 -2.80 -1.76 -22.51
N ILE A 79 -3.72 -2.61 -22.03
CA ILE A 79 -3.78 -4.03 -22.42
C ILE A 79 -3.92 -4.16 -23.93
N TYR A 80 -4.77 -3.32 -24.55
CA TYR A 80 -4.92 -3.30 -26.00
C TYR A 80 -3.60 -2.98 -26.72
N ALA A 81 -2.86 -1.96 -26.27
CA ALA A 81 -1.58 -1.59 -26.86
C ALA A 81 -0.54 -2.69 -26.70
N GLY A 82 -0.41 -3.29 -25.51
CA GLY A 82 0.52 -4.40 -25.26
C GLY A 82 0.21 -5.64 -26.11
N MET A 83 -1.06 -5.98 -26.25
CA MET A 83 -1.47 -7.08 -27.13
C MET A 83 -1.20 -6.78 -28.63
N LYS A 84 -1.38 -5.54 -29.07
CA LYS A 84 -1.02 -5.11 -30.45
C LYS A 84 0.47 -5.21 -30.69
N GLU A 85 1.31 -4.87 -29.71
CA GLU A 85 2.77 -5.04 -29.82
C GLU A 85 3.17 -6.51 -30.02
N LYS A 86 2.43 -7.44 -29.42
CA LYS A 86 2.60 -8.89 -29.65
C LYS A 86 2.01 -9.41 -30.96
N ASN A 87 1.41 -8.54 -31.78
CA ASN A 87 0.69 -8.90 -33.01
C ASN A 87 -0.51 -9.84 -32.76
N ALA A 88 -1.19 -9.67 -31.63
CA ALA A 88 -2.38 -10.45 -31.30
C ALA A 88 -3.50 -10.27 -32.35
N GLY A 89 -4.18 -11.35 -32.68
CA GLY A 89 -5.28 -11.36 -33.66
C GLY A 89 -6.59 -10.83 -33.05
N ILE A 90 -6.67 -9.52 -32.76
CA ILE A 90 -7.86 -8.90 -32.15
C ILE A 90 -8.95 -8.75 -33.19
N VAL A 91 -10.16 -9.28 -32.90
CA VAL A 91 -11.31 -9.24 -33.84
C VAL A 91 -12.35 -8.17 -33.45
N SER A 92 -12.31 -7.62 -32.23
CA SER A 92 -13.28 -6.68 -31.64
C SER A 92 -12.87 -5.20 -31.77
N GLU A 93 -12.13 -4.84 -32.81
CA GLU A 93 -11.58 -3.45 -32.99
C GLU A 93 -12.68 -2.37 -33.01
N GLU A 94 -13.88 -2.67 -33.60
CA GLU A 94 -14.97 -1.69 -33.65
C GLU A 94 -15.63 -1.47 -32.27
N TRP A 95 -15.65 -2.50 -31.41
CA TRP A 95 -16.12 -2.36 -30.03
C TRP A 95 -15.16 -1.45 -29.23
N LEU A 96 -13.85 -1.68 -29.34
CA LEU A 96 -12.81 -0.89 -28.67
C LEU A 96 -12.86 0.58 -29.10
N LYS A 97 -13.05 0.84 -30.39
CA LYS A 97 -13.16 2.19 -30.93
C LYS A 97 -14.44 2.90 -30.46
N ASP A 98 -15.58 2.20 -30.37
CA ASP A 98 -16.81 2.76 -29.80
C ASP A 98 -16.59 3.14 -28.34
N TYR A 99 -15.96 2.24 -27.56
CA TYR A 99 -15.66 2.52 -26.17
C TYR A 99 -14.69 3.70 -26.00
N HIS A 100 -13.64 3.79 -26.81
CA HIS A 100 -12.74 4.94 -26.81
C HIS A 100 -13.51 6.27 -26.95
N ASN A 101 -14.43 6.36 -27.91
CA ASN A 101 -15.20 7.58 -28.14
C ASN A 101 -16.12 7.91 -26.94
N ARG A 102 -16.78 6.90 -26.33
CA ARG A 102 -17.60 7.09 -25.13
C ARG A 102 -16.78 7.58 -23.95
N TYR A 103 -15.62 7.01 -23.76
CA TYR A 103 -14.71 7.40 -22.67
C TYR A 103 -14.24 8.85 -22.84
N GLU A 104 -13.77 9.24 -24.03
CA GLU A 104 -13.28 10.60 -24.29
C GLU A 104 -14.40 11.64 -24.15
N GLN A 105 -15.63 11.30 -24.52
CA GLN A 105 -16.79 12.16 -24.26
C GLN A 105 -17.02 12.31 -22.77
N ALA A 106 -17.11 11.22 -22.02
CA ALA A 106 -17.34 11.24 -20.59
C ALA A 106 -16.22 12.00 -19.84
N ARG A 107 -14.96 11.85 -20.26
CA ARG A 107 -13.81 12.61 -19.72
C ARG A 107 -13.95 14.11 -19.96
N THR A 108 -14.41 14.49 -21.14
CA THR A 108 -14.61 15.92 -21.48
C THR A 108 -15.71 16.53 -20.61
N GLU A 109 -16.86 15.84 -20.49
CA GLU A 109 -17.99 16.28 -19.65
C GLU A 109 -17.58 16.38 -18.17
N TRP A 110 -16.86 15.39 -17.65
CA TRP A 110 -16.35 15.41 -16.30
C TRP A 110 -15.35 16.54 -16.04
N LYS A 111 -14.43 16.81 -16.98
CA LYS A 111 -13.50 17.95 -16.91
C LYS A 111 -14.26 19.29 -16.78
N GLU A 112 -15.30 19.50 -17.60
CA GLU A 112 -16.12 20.69 -17.55
C GLU A 112 -16.81 20.83 -16.19
N GLN A 113 -17.36 19.73 -15.65
CA GLN A 113 -17.97 19.67 -14.32
C GLN A 113 -16.98 20.07 -13.22
N ILE A 114 -15.76 19.50 -13.23
CA ILE A 114 -14.72 19.84 -12.23
C ILE A 114 -14.33 21.32 -12.31
N LEU A 115 -14.08 21.83 -13.51
CA LEU A 115 -13.68 23.23 -13.70
C LEU A 115 -14.79 24.22 -13.29
N GLU A 116 -16.05 23.84 -13.45
CA GLU A 116 -17.17 24.65 -12.95
C GLU A 116 -17.28 24.58 -11.43
N ALA A 117 -17.24 23.36 -10.84
CA ALA A 117 -17.28 23.18 -9.39
C ALA A 117 -16.13 23.89 -8.66
N ALA A 118 -14.94 23.90 -9.26
CA ALA A 118 -13.75 24.55 -8.69
C ALA A 118 -13.89 26.07 -8.54
N LYS A 119 -14.83 26.71 -9.23
CA LYS A 119 -15.10 28.15 -9.07
C LYS A 119 -15.89 28.50 -7.79
N HIS A 120 -16.46 27.50 -7.15
CA HIS A 120 -17.36 27.62 -5.99
C HIS A 120 -16.77 27.11 -4.68
N VAL A 121 -15.51 26.71 -4.69
CA VAL A 121 -14.78 26.20 -3.51
C VAL A 121 -13.47 26.97 -3.34
N ASP A 122 -13.01 27.10 -2.10
CA ASP A 122 -11.76 27.80 -1.79
C ASP A 122 -10.53 27.02 -2.31
N ASN A 123 -10.60 25.69 -2.23
CA ASN A 123 -9.56 24.81 -2.74
C ASN A 123 -10.07 24.00 -3.95
N PRO A 124 -9.53 24.22 -5.16
CA PRO A 124 -9.95 23.49 -6.36
C PRO A 124 -9.83 21.97 -6.26
N PHE A 125 -8.96 21.46 -5.36
CA PHE A 125 -8.88 20.01 -5.10
C PHE A 125 -10.16 19.44 -4.51
N ASP A 126 -10.88 20.20 -3.67
CA ASP A 126 -12.12 19.72 -3.06
C ASP A 126 -13.19 19.44 -4.12
N ALA A 127 -13.22 20.25 -5.20
CA ALA A 127 -14.07 19.98 -6.35
C ALA A 127 -13.70 18.68 -7.06
N TYR A 128 -12.40 18.38 -7.21
CA TYR A 128 -11.91 17.14 -7.80
C TYR A 128 -12.24 15.93 -6.91
N ALA A 129 -11.91 15.97 -5.64
CA ALA A 129 -12.15 14.88 -4.69
C ALA A 129 -13.64 14.56 -4.50
N ALA A 130 -14.50 15.59 -4.50
CA ALA A 130 -15.94 15.41 -4.37
C ALA A 130 -16.61 14.79 -5.61
N ASN A 131 -15.96 14.85 -6.77
CA ASN A 131 -16.51 14.41 -8.05
C ASN A 131 -15.55 13.42 -8.75
N PRO A 132 -15.31 12.22 -8.21
CA PRO A 132 -14.43 11.25 -8.83
C PRO A 132 -14.96 10.85 -10.22
N PHE A 133 -14.05 10.66 -11.18
CA PHE A 133 -14.43 10.19 -12.50
C PHE A 133 -14.99 8.77 -12.44
N ALA A 134 -16.17 8.57 -13.02
CA ALA A 134 -16.76 7.24 -13.23
C ALA A 134 -16.57 6.83 -14.68
N MET A 135 -15.92 5.70 -14.92
CA MET A 135 -15.80 5.14 -16.26
C MET A 135 -17.18 4.77 -16.80
N PRO A 136 -17.51 5.19 -18.03
CA PRO A 136 -18.81 4.82 -18.64
C PRO A 136 -18.84 3.32 -18.96
N ASP A 137 -20.03 2.73 -18.95
CA ASP A 137 -20.22 1.37 -19.48
C ASP A 137 -19.94 1.33 -21.00
N GLY A 138 -19.42 0.20 -21.48
CA GLY A 138 -19.35 -0.10 -22.91
C GLY A 138 -20.74 -0.30 -23.52
N ARG A 139 -20.86 -0.27 -24.84
CA ARG A 139 -22.06 -0.81 -25.48
C ARG A 139 -22.13 -2.33 -25.29
N ALA A 140 -23.34 -2.89 -25.41
CA ALA A 140 -23.51 -4.34 -25.37
C ALA A 140 -22.63 -5.04 -26.44
N VAL A 141 -22.03 -6.15 -26.01
CA VAL A 141 -21.31 -7.05 -26.94
C VAL A 141 -22.31 -7.73 -27.87
N THR A 142 -21.98 -7.83 -29.16
CA THR A 142 -22.83 -8.42 -30.21
C THR A 142 -22.10 -9.57 -30.90
N ASN A 143 -22.85 -10.34 -31.73
CA ASN A 143 -22.25 -11.41 -32.53
C ASN A 143 -21.16 -10.92 -33.47
N GLU A 144 -21.25 -9.68 -33.97
CA GLU A 144 -20.25 -9.06 -34.85
C GLU A 144 -18.91 -8.85 -34.14
N ASP A 145 -18.95 -8.51 -32.85
CA ASP A 145 -17.74 -8.27 -32.04
C ASP A 145 -16.94 -9.55 -31.74
N ILE A 146 -17.61 -10.70 -31.79
CA ILE A 146 -17.02 -12.01 -31.49
C ILE A 146 -16.93 -12.91 -32.73
N GLU A 147 -17.25 -12.39 -33.92
CA GLU A 147 -17.17 -13.16 -35.17
C GLU A 147 -15.74 -13.66 -35.38
N ALA A 148 -15.60 -14.96 -35.55
CA ALA A 148 -14.34 -15.68 -35.65
C ALA A 148 -13.45 -15.66 -34.41
N ALA A 149 -13.90 -15.18 -33.24
CA ALA A 149 -13.14 -15.29 -32.01
C ALA A 149 -13.01 -16.74 -31.53
N GLU A 150 -11.82 -17.15 -31.18
CA GLU A 150 -11.51 -18.46 -30.58
C GLU A 150 -11.46 -18.35 -29.04
N ALA A 151 -11.22 -17.14 -28.52
CA ALA A 151 -11.26 -16.79 -27.11
C ALA A 151 -11.68 -15.34 -26.92
N ALA A 152 -12.23 -15.01 -25.74
CA ALA A 152 -12.43 -13.64 -25.32
C ALA A 152 -11.48 -13.29 -24.18
N VAL A 153 -11.04 -12.04 -24.14
CA VAL A 153 -10.38 -11.43 -22.98
C VAL A 153 -11.28 -10.27 -22.53
N TYR A 154 -11.93 -10.41 -21.39
CA TYR A 154 -12.83 -9.39 -20.84
C TYR A 154 -12.21 -8.69 -19.65
N VAL A 155 -12.05 -7.36 -19.70
CA VAL A 155 -11.34 -6.57 -18.69
C VAL A 155 -12.31 -5.72 -17.88
N ILE A 156 -12.48 -6.07 -16.61
CA ILE A 156 -13.21 -5.26 -15.62
C ILE A 156 -12.24 -4.25 -15.03
N SER A 157 -12.61 -2.96 -15.00
CA SER A 157 -11.78 -1.92 -14.37
C SER A 157 -12.55 -1.11 -13.35
N ARG A 158 -11.86 -0.73 -12.27
CA ARG A 158 -12.39 0.14 -11.22
C ARG A 158 -11.35 1.17 -10.82
N ILE A 159 -11.77 2.44 -10.79
CA ILE A 159 -10.97 3.53 -10.22
C ILE A 159 -11.20 3.54 -8.71
N SER A 160 -10.12 3.59 -7.94
CA SER A 160 -10.12 3.82 -6.51
C SER A 160 -9.10 4.89 -6.17
N GLY A 161 -9.22 5.51 -5.00
CA GLY A 161 -8.30 6.59 -4.67
C GLY A 161 -8.59 7.24 -3.33
N GLU A 162 -7.84 8.29 -3.10
CA GLU A 162 -7.85 9.09 -1.89
C GLU A 162 -9.11 9.95 -1.77
N GLY A 163 -9.65 10.03 -0.55
CA GLY A 163 -10.76 10.90 -0.17
C GLY A 163 -12.15 10.31 -0.34
N LYS A 164 -12.28 9.07 -0.83
CA LYS A 164 -13.55 8.35 -0.95
C LYS A 164 -13.38 6.85 -0.82
N ASP A 165 -14.27 6.22 -0.06
CA ASP A 165 -14.41 4.77 -0.02
C ASP A 165 -15.13 4.26 -1.26
N ARG A 166 -14.84 3.02 -1.65
CA ARG A 166 -15.58 2.28 -2.67
C ARG A 166 -17.02 2.01 -2.19
N ARG A 167 -17.93 1.83 -3.12
CA ARG A 167 -19.36 1.67 -2.82
C ARG A 167 -19.83 0.23 -3.01
N LYS A 168 -20.58 -0.28 -2.04
CA LYS A 168 -21.28 -1.58 -2.12
C LYS A 168 -22.43 -1.49 -3.13
N ARG A 169 -22.09 -1.32 -4.42
CA ARG A 169 -23.06 -1.15 -5.51
C ARG A 169 -22.56 -1.72 -6.83
N LYS A 170 -23.45 -1.87 -7.80
CA LYS A 170 -23.14 -2.22 -9.19
C LYS A 170 -22.23 -1.18 -9.86
N GLY A 171 -21.25 -1.67 -10.63
CA GLY A 171 -20.24 -0.85 -11.28
C GLY A 171 -19.09 -0.41 -10.38
N ASP A 172 -19.06 -0.83 -9.09
CA ASP A 172 -17.94 -0.61 -8.18
C ASP A 172 -17.55 -1.94 -7.51
N TYR A 173 -18.09 -2.28 -6.33
CA TYR A 173 -17.79 -3.56 -5.69
C TYR A 173 -18.46 -4.74 -6.41
N TYR A 174 -19.66 -4.54 -6.93
CA TYR A 174 -20.34 -5.51 -7.78
C TYR A 174 -20.11 -5.22 -9.26
N LEU A 175 -20.34 -6.24 -10.11
CA LEU A 175 -20.37 -6.05 -11.56
C LEU A 175 -21.45 -5.05 -11.97
N SER A 176 -21.22 -4.29 -13.04
CA SER A 176 -22.26 -3.46 -13.62
C SER A 176 -23.29 -4.33 -14.37
N ASP A 177 -24.48 -3.77 -14.59
CA ASP A 177 -25.50 -4.48 -15.37
C ASP A 177 -25.03 -4.83 -16.81
N GLN A 178 -24.12 -4.00 -17.38
CA GLN A 178 -23.58 -4.25 -18.69
C GLN A 178 -22.51 -5.36 -18.68
N GLU A 179 -21.62 -5.34 -17.67
CA GLU A 179 -20.62 -6.40 -17.50
C GLU A 179 -21.27 -7.77 -17.32
N GLU A 180 -22.30 -7.85 -16.48
CA GLU A 180 -23.08 -9.10 -16.30
C GLU A 180 -23.66 -9.57 -17.63
N LYS A 181 -24.36 -8.70 -18.37
CA LYS A 181 -24.98 -9.04 -19.65
C LYS A 181 -23.96 -9.53 -20.67
N ASP A 182 -22.83 -8.85 -20.78
CA ASP A 182 -21.79 -9.21 -21.74
C ASP A 182 -21.15 -10.56 -21.41
N LEU A 183 -20.85 -10.81 -20.12
CA LEU A 183 -20.26 -12.08 -19.69
C LEU A 183 -21.23 -13.26 -19.83
N TYR A 184 -22.51 -13.07 -19.52
CA TYR A 184 -23.55 -14.09 -19.80
C TYR A 184 -23.76 -14.30 -21.30
N PHE A 185 -23.72 -13.24 -22.12
CA PHE A 185 -23.76 -13.37 -23.57
C PHE A 185 -22.61 -14.22 -24.11
N LEU A 186 -21.36 -13.94 -23.67
CA LEU A 186 -20.20 -14.75 -24.04
C LEU A 186 -20.37 -16.22 -23.62
N ASN A 187 -20.98 -16.46 -22.45
CA ASN A 187 -21.30 -17.81 -21.99
C ASN A 187 -22.33 -18.52 -22.88
N GLU A 188 -23.40 -17.83 -23.28
CA GLU A 188 -24.41 -18.37 -24.22
C GLU A 188 -23.79 -18.71 -25.58
N GLN A 189 -22.83 -17.90 -26.04
CA GLN A 189 -22.09 -18.14 -27.28
C GLN A 189 -20.97 -19.19 -27.11
N LYS A 190 -20.72 -19.68 -25.90
CA LYS A 190 -19.67 -20.66 -25.54
C LYS A 190 -18.25 -20.21 -25.94
N ILE A 191 -17.96 -18.94 -25.84
CA ILE A 191 -16.61 -18.40 -26.10
C ILE A 191 -15.77 -18.59 -24.83
N PRO A 192 -14.66 -19.37 -24.86
CA PRO A 192 -13.76 -19.46 -23.72
C PRO A 192 -13.21 -18.09 -23.35
N THR A 193 -13.37 -17.69 -22.09
CA THR A 193 -13.12 -16.32 -21.65
C THR A 193 -12.04 -16.27 -20.59
N VAL A 194 -11.08 -15.36 -20.78
CA VAL A 194 -10.14 -14.88 -19.75
C VAL A 194 -10.75 -13.63 -19.13
N LEU A 195 -11.04 -13.67 -17.84
CA LEU A 195 -11.52 -12.52 -17.08
C LEU A 195 -10.32 -11.83 -16.41
N ILE A 196 -10.15 -10.53 -16.65
CA ILE A 196 -9.09 -9.71 -16.04
C ILE A 196 -9.71 -8.70 -15.09
N ILE A 197 -9.22 -8.66 -13.85
CA ILE A 197 -9.66 -7.70 -12.83
C ILE A 197 -8.57 -6.63 -12.67
N ASN A 198 -8.85 -5.44 -13.19
CA ASN A 198 -8.01 -4.24 -13.08
C ASN A 198 -8.67 -3.28 -12.07
N ALA A 199 -8.50 -3.55 -10.78
CA ALA A 199 -9.12 -2.81 -9.69
C ALA A 199 -8.18 -2.70 -8.49
N GLY A 200 -8.27 -1.62 -7.73
CA GLY A 200 -7.47 -1.40 -6.51
C GLY A 200 -7.87 -2.26 -5.31
N GLY A 201 -8.82 -3.17 -5.47
CA GLY A 201 -9.29 -4.13 -4.46
C GLY A 201 -10.29 -5.13 -5.05
N PRO A 202 -10.79 -6.08 -4.26
CA PRO A 202 -11.68 -7.14 -4.71
C PRO A 202 -12.96 -6.64 -5.42
N VAL A 203 -13.47 -7.48 -6.32
CA VAL A 203 -14.79 -7.37 -6.95
C VAL A 203 -15.52 -8.68 -6.67
N GLU A 204 -16.81 -8.63 -6.30
CA GLU A 204 -17.57 -9.83 -6.01
C GLU A 204 -17.92 -10.59 -7.31
N LEU A 205 -17.50 -11.87 -7.39
CA LEU A 205 -17.59 -12.70 -8.60
C LEU A 205 -18.45 -13.96 -8.40
N THR A 206 -18.95 -14.21 -7.20
CA THR A 206 -19.55 -15.52 -6.84
C THR A 206 -20.72 -15.91 -7.72
N ASP A 207 -21.68 -15.01 -7.97
CA ASP A 207 -22.83 -15.30 -8.80
C ASP A 207 -22.48 -15.49 -10.27
N LEU A 208 -21.55 -14.71 -10.78
CA LEU A 208 -21.01 -14.85 -12.12
C LEU A 208 -20.39 -16.24 -12.32
N LEU A 209 -19.49 -16.64 -11.41
CA LEU A 209 -18.78 -17.92 -11.51
C LEU A 209 -19.71 -19.13 -11.33
N ALA A 210 -20.77 -18.98 -10.53
CA ALA A 210 -21.80 -20.02 -10.38
C ALA A 210 -22.72 -20.11 -11.62
N GLY A 211 -22.91 -19.02 -12.36
CA GLY A 211 -23.82 -18.91 -13.50
C GLY A 211 -23.17 -19.08 -14.86
N THR A 212 -21.83 -19.25 -14.94
CA THR A 212 -21.09 -19.34 -16.20
C THR A 212 -20.10 -20.50 -16.21
N GLU A 213 -19.95 -21.16 -17.36
CA GLU A 213 -19.02 -22.27 -17.58
C GLU A 213 -17.86 -21.86 -18.52
N ASN A 214 -17.96 -20.72 -19.19
CA ASN A 214 -16.98 -20.27 -20.18
C ASN A 214 -15.83 -19.44 -19.62
N ILE A 215 -15.88 -19.02 -18.37
CA ILE A 215 -14.78 -18.28 -17.72
C ILE A 215 -13.71 -19.29 -17.32
N CYS A 216 -12.80 -19.55 -18.26
CA CYS A 216 -11.77 -20.58 -18.12
C CYS A 216 -10.50 -20.10 -17.42
N ALA A 217 -10.27 -18.79 -17.37
CA ALA A 217 -9.14 -18.19 -16.66
C ALA A 217 -9.50 -16.86 -16.02
N ILE A 218 -8.88 -16.54 -14.87
CA ILE A 218 -9.06 -15.28 -14.15
C ILE A 218 -7.70 -14.74 -13.73
N LEU A 219 -7.42 -13.49 -14.11
CA LEU A 219 -6.23 -12.75 -13.69
C LEU A 219 -6.64 -11.57 -12.79
N ASN A 220 -6.10 -11.48 -11.59
CA ASN A 220 -6.12 -10.26 -10.82
C ASN A 220 -4.83 -9.49 -11.09
N ILE A 221 -4.97 -8.33 -11.72
CA ILE A 221 -3.82 -7.49 -12.09
C ILE A 221 -3.67 -6.27 -11.20
N SER A 222 -4.63 -6.03 -10.29
CA SER A 222 -4.66 -4.77 -9.53
C SER A 222 -4.48 -3.56 -10.47
N GLN A 223 -3.47 -2.71 -10.23
CA GLN A 223 -3.12 -1.55 -11.07
C GLN A 223 -1.59 -1.55 -11.27
N LEU A 224 -1.16 -1.80 -12.49
CA LEU A 224 0.21 -2.24 -12.81
C LEU A 224 1.17 -1.14 -13.27
N GLY A 225 0.83 0.14 -13.06
CA GLY A 225 1.69 1.23 -13.49
C GLY A 225 1.75 1.41 -15.01
N GLN A 226 2.83 2.04 -15.48
CA GLN A 226 2.95 2.45 -16.89
C GLN A 226 3.14 1.30 -17.88
N GLU A 227 3.69 0.16 -17.45
CA GLU A 227 3.99 -1.01 -18.31
C GLU A 227 2.95 -2.13 -18.17
N GLY A 228 1.84 -1.87 -17.47
CA GLY A 228 0.86 -2.90 -17.14
C GLY A 228 0.30 -3.65 -18.35
N GLY A 229 0.06 -2.96 -19.46
CA GLY A 229 -0.45 -3.61 -20.69
C GLY A 229 0.54 -4.59 -21.31
N ASN A 230 1.83 -4.27 -21.29
CA ASN A 230 2.90 -5.16 -21.75
C ASN A 230 3.02 -6.39 -20.85
N ALA A 231 3.03 -6.21 -19.54
CA ALA A 231 3.09 -7.30 -18.56
C ALA A 231 1.90 -8.26 -18.70
N VAL A 232 0.69 -7.72 -18.88
CA VAL A 232 -0.51 -8.55 -19.13
C VAL A 232 -0.37 -9.35 -20.42
N ALA A 233 0.12 -8.73 -21.50
CA ALA A 233 0.33 -9.43 -22.77
C ALA A 233 1.38 -10.55 -22.64
N ASP A 234 2.47 -10.34 -21.87
CA ASP A 234 3.48 -11.38 -21.63
C ASP A 234 2.89 -12.60 -20.90
N ILE A 235 2.05 -12.35 -19.88
CA ILE A 235 1.32 -13.42 -19.18
C ILE A 235 0.36 -14.12 -20.14
N LEU A 236 -0.48 -13.39 -20.87
CA LEU A 236 -1.49 -14.00 -21.75
C LEU A 236 -0.86 -14.94 -22.81
N PHE A 237 0.32 -14.61 -23.32
CA PHE A 237 1.00 -15.41 -24.35
C PHE A 237 2.12 -16.31 -23.82
N GLY A 238 2.29 -16.42 -22.49
CA GLY A 238 3.24 -17.32 -21.85
C GLY A 238 4.71 -16.94 -22.01
N GLU A 239 4.99 -15.65 -22.27
CA GLU A 239 6.36 -15.11 -22.25
C GLU A 239 6.88 -14.91 -20.85
N PHE A 240 5.97 -14.74 -19.87
CA PHE A 240 6.25 -14.77 -18.44
C PHE A 240 5.26 -15.74 -17.74
N THR A 241 5.78 -16.50 -16.78
CA THR A 241 4.99 -17.43 -15.97
C THR A 241 4.44 -16.75 -14.71
N PRO A 242 3.11 -16.71 -14.47
CA PRO A 242 2.55 -16.09 -13.27
C PRO A 242 3.15 -16.68 -11.99
N SER A 243 3.47 -15.81 -11.05
CA SER A 243 4.04 -16.17 -9.74
C SER A 243 3.53 -15.28 -8.60
N GLY A 244 2.59 -14.38 -8.91
CA GLY A 244 1.96 -13.51 -7.93
C GLY A 244 1.03 -14.28 -6.99
N LYS A 245 0.91 -13.81 -5.75
CA LYS A 245 0.03 -14.36 -4.71
C LYS A 245 -0.82 -13.27 -4.09
N LEU A 246 -2.10 -13.55 -3.79
CA LEU A 246 -2.98 -12.61 -3.12
C LEU A 246 -2.41 -12.18 -1.76
N THR A 247 -2.54 -10.89 -1.47
CA THR A 247 -2.19 -10.30 -0.17
C THR A 247 -3.41 -9.95 0.67
N THR A 248 -4.58 -10.30 0.16
CA THR A 248 -5.89 -10.06 0.78
C THR A 248 -6.81 -11.23 0.45
N THR A 249 -7.59 -11.68 1.43
CA THR A 249 -8.63 -12.69 1.23
C THR A 249 -9.76 -12.13 0.37
N TRP A 250 -10.19 -12.88 -0.65
CA TRP A 250 -11.37 -12.54 -1.45
C TRP A 250 -12.58 -13.31 -0.93
N THR A 251 -13.57 -12.60 -0.43
CA THR A 251 -14.79 -13.18 0.13
C THR A 251 -15.72 -13.70 -0.97
N LYS A 252 -16.55 -14.70 -0.67
CA LYS A 252 -17.64 -15.09 -1.57
C LYS A 252 -18.71 -14.01 -1.67
N ARG A 253 -19.05 -13.42 -0.53
CA ARG A 253 -20.00 -12.30 -0.40
C ARG A 253 -19.40 -11.20 0.46
N TYR A 254 -19.74 -9.95 0.19
CA TYR A 254 -19.33 -8.85 1.06
C TYR A 254 -19.74 -9.08 2.52
N ASP A 255 -20.96 -9.62 2.71
CA ASP A 255 -21.52 -9.88 4.05
C ASP A 255 -20.79 -10.98 4.85
N ASP A 256 -19.87 -11.71 4.21
CA ASP A 256 -18.93 -12.65 4.86
C ASP A 256 -17.74 -11.92 5.51
N CYS A 257 -17.51 -10.63 5.24
CA CYS A 257 -16.45 -9.86 5.90
C CYS A 257 -16.75 -9.70 7.39
N PRO A 258 -15.74 -9.76 8.26
CA PRO A 258 -15.96 -9.43 9.66
C PRO A 258 -16.46 -7.99 9.81
N ALA A 259 -17.49 -7.77 10.64
CA ALA A 259 -18.09 -6.45 10.87
C ALA A 259 -18.51 -5.71 9.56
N ALA A 260 -19.00 -6.45 8.56
CA ALA A 260 -19.32 -5.93 7.23
C ALA A 260 -20.31 -4.75 7.22
N GLU A 261 -21.34 -4.79 8.07
CA GLU A 261 -22.37 -3.76 8.15
C GLU A 261 -21.94 -2.51 8.93
N GLU A 262 -20.84 -2.59 9.67
CA GLU A 262 -20.34 -1.50 10.52
C GLU A 262 -19.38 -0.56 9.77
N PHE A 263 -18.88 -0.96 8.57
CA PHE A 263 -17.90 -0.19 7.85
C PHE A 263 -18.45 1.11 7.28
N SER A 264 -17.85 2.25 7.68
CA SER A 264 -18.03 3.57 7.06
C SER A 264 -19.52 3.93 6.86
N TYR A 265 -19.89 4.36 5.66
CA TYR A 265 -21.25 4.79 5.30
C TYR A 265 -22.33 3.72 5.42
N LEU A 266 -21.97 2.43 5.58
CA LEU A 266 -22.93 1.32 5.59
C LEU A 266 -23.83 1.32 6.84
N ASN A 267 -23.30 1.72 8.00
CA ASN A 267 -24.09 1.88 9.21
C ASN A 267 -24.70 3.29 9.37
N GLY A 268 -24.39 4.21 8.44
CA GLY A 268 -24.85 5.61 8.48
C GLY A 268 -24.08 6.51 9.46
N ASN A 269 -22.99 6.02 10.05
CA ASN A 269 -22.13 6.75 10.98
C ASN A 269 -20.73 6.90 10.38
N LEU A 270 -20.32 8.12 10.06
CA LEU A 270 -18.98 8.42 9.56
C LEU A 270 -18.06 9.01 10.65
N GLU A 271 -18.57 9.22 11.86
CA GLU A 271 -17.82 9.86 12.94
C GLU A 271 -17.05 8.85 13.78
N THR A 272 -17.57 7.61 13.90
CA THR A 272 -16.92 6.55 14.65
C THR A 272 -16.86 5.26 13.84
N GLU A 273 -15.77 4.54 13.94
CA GLU A 273 -15.56 3.24 13.31
C GLU A 273 -15.17 2.22 14.37
N GLU A 274 -16.04 1.25 14.66
CA GLU A 274 -15.79 0.20 15.64
C GLU A 274 -14.93 -0.91 15.03
N TYR A 275 -13.77 -1.18 15.58
CA TYR A 275 -12.89 -2.29 15.18
C TYR A 275 -13.30 -3.58 15.90
N ALA A 276 -14.58 -3.92 15.77
CA ALA A 276 -15.23 -4.99 16.49
C ALA A 276 -14.71 -6.40 16.16
N GLU A 277 -14.10 -6.58 15.00
CA GLU A 277 -13.47 -7.84 14.62
C GLU A 277 -12.25 -8.18 15.48
N GLY A 278 -11.67 -7.22 16.17
CA GLY A 278 -10.49 -7.42 17.01
C GLY A 278 -9.29 -7.92 16.18
N ILE A 279 -8.61 -8.95 16.66
CA ILE A 279 -7.47 -9.56 15.94
C ILE A 279 -7.87 -10.36 14.70
N TYR A 280 -9.17 -10.61 14.48
CA TYR A 280 -9.67 -11.43 13.40
C TYR A 280 -9.89 -10.62 12.11
N VAL A 281 -8.80 -10.08 11.56
CA VAL A 281 -8.80 -9.34 10.30
C VAL A 281 -8.41 -10.26 9.15
N GLY A 282 -9.11 -10.15 8.02
CA GLY A 282 -8.81 -10.90 6.79
C GLY A 282 -8.78 -12.41 7.03
N TYR A 283 -7.73 -13.08 6.53
CA TYR A 283 -7.63 -14.54 6.64
C TYR A 283 -7.66 -15.07 8.10
N ARG A 284 -7.25 -14.25 9.09
CA ARG A 284 -7.34 -14.66 10.50
C ARG A 284 -8.78 -14.92 10.92
N TYR A 285 -9.72 -14.14 10.38
CA TYR A 285 -11.15 -14.37 10.58
C TYR A 285 -11.61 -15.65 9.85
N PHE A 286 -11.43 -15.70 8.53
CA PHE A 286 -11.93 -16.81 7.71
C PHE A 286 -11.40 -18.17 8.18
N ASP A 287 -10.10 -18.25 8.45
CA ASP A 287 -9.44 -19.48 8.90
C ASP A 287 -9.84 -19.89 10.32
N SER A 288 -10.00 -18.92 11.22
CA SER A 288 -10.37 -19.22 12.62
C SER A 288 -11.83 -19.64 12.76
N PHE A 289 -12.74 -19.01 12.01
CA PHE A 289 -14.17 -19.30 12.05
C PHE A 289 -14.60 -20.41 11.06
N GLY A 290 -13.65 -20.95 10.28
CA GLY A 290 -13.93 -22.01 9.31
C GLY A 290 -14.82 -21.56 8.16
N ILE A 291 -14.75 -20.28 7.76
CA ILE A 291 -15.51 -19.71 6.65
C ILE A 291 -14.67 -19.81 5.38
N GLU A 292 -15.22 -20.47 4.37
CA GLU A 292 -14.51 -20.67 3.10
C GLU A 292 -14.60 -19.40 2.22
N PRO A 293 -13.45 -18.74 1.92
CA PRO A 293 -13.43 -17.60 1.02
C PRO A 293 -13.59 -18.01 -0.45
N LEU A 294 -13.77 -17.05 -1.35
CA LEU A 294 -13.70 -17.30 -2.80
C LEU A 294 -12.26 -17.63 -3.22
N PHE A 295 -11.30 -16.83 -2.77
CA PHE A 295 -9.86 -17.09 -2.90
C PHE A 295 -9.16 -16.78 -1.59
N SER A 296 -8.35 -17.71 -1.10
CA SER A 296 -7.67 -17.57 0.18
C SER A 296 -6.49 -16.61 0.12
N PHE A 297 -6.09 -16.09 1.27
CA PHE A 297 -4.84 -15.37 1.43
C PHE A 297 -3.65 -16.18 0.91
N GLY A 298 -2.73 -15.53 0.22
CA GLY A 298 -1.55 -16.16 -0.36
C GLY A 298 -1.80 -17.02 -1.60
N TYR A 299 -3.06 -17.12 -2.08
CA TYR A 299 -3.42 -17.93 -3.24
C TYR A 299 -2.96 -17.30 -4.56
N GLY A 300 -2.50 -18.16 -5.47
CA GLY A 300 -2.16 -17.81 -6.85
C GLY A 300 -1.58 -19.03 -7.56
N LEU A 301 -2.03 -19.24 -8.81
CA LEU A 301 -1.61 -20.32 -9.68
C LEU A 301 -0.40 -19.93 -10.54
N SER A 302 0.19 -20.92 -11.18
CA SER A 302 1.29 -20.76 -12.14
C SER A 302 1.01 -21.56 -13.42
N TYR A 303 1.85 -21.39 -14.46
CA TYR A 303 1.82 -22.27 -15.67
C TYR A 303 2.65 -23.55 -15.47
N THR A 304 3.31 -23.68 -14.31
CA THR A 304 4.06 -24.85 -13.92
C THR A 304 3.67 -25.31 -12.51
N GLU A 305 4.13 -26.46 -12.08
CA GLU A 305 3.83 -27.02 -10.77
C GLU A 305 5.11 -27.09 -9.92
N PHE A 306 4.95 -26.92 -8.61
CA PHE A 306 6.06 -26.98 -7.67
C PHE A 306 5.78 -27.98 -6.55
N ASP A 307 6.82 -28.71 -6.14
CA ASP A 307 6.82 -29.50 -4.91
C ASP A 307 7.61 -28.76 -3.83
N ILE A 308 7.02 -28.61 -2.65
CA ILE A 308 7.61 -27.93 -1.50
C ILE A 308 7.80 -28.95 -0.40
N ARG A 309 9.06 -29.22 -0.02
CA ARG A 309 9.39 -30.24 0.95
C ARG A 309 10.22 -29.71 2.10
N LEU A 310 9.77 -29.93 3.34
CA LEU A 310 10.56 -29.66 4.53
C LEU A 310 11.82 -30.54 4.55
N CYS A 311 12.99 -29.94 4.65
CA CYS A 311 14.29 -30.60 4.76
C CYS A 311 14.91 -30.50 6.15
N GLY A 312 14.54 -29.44 6.92
CA GLY A 312 15.04 -29.27 8.27
C GLY A 312 14.36 -28.16 9.02
N ILE A 313 14.39 -28.26 10.34
CA ILE A 313 13.94 -27.21 11.26
C ILE A 313 14.95 -27.09 12.40
N ASN A 314 15.39 -25.88 12.70
CA ASN A 314 16.36 -25.58 13.76
C ASN A 314 15.93 -24.34 14.53
N THR A 315 16.45 -24.18 15.75
CA THR A 315 16.15 -23.02 16.60
C THR A 315 17.44 -22.40 17.15
N ASP A 316 17.39 -21.10 17.33
CA ASP A 316 18.31 -20.37 18.21
C ASP A 316 17.49 -19.45 19.11
N SER A 317 18.12 -18.62 19.96
CA SER A 317 17.38 -17.74 20.88
C SER A 317 16.59 -16.62 20.17
N LYS A 318 16.85 -16.35 18.90
CA LYS A 318 16.22 -15.26 18.12
C LYS A 318 15.06 -15.74 17.25
N GLY A 319 14.98 -17.06 16.98
CA GLY A 319 13.90 -17.56 16.14
C GLY A 319 14.04 -19.04 15.75
N VAL A 320 13.21 -19.40 14.80
CA VAL A 320 13.16 -20.74 14.21
C VAL A 320 13.58 -20.63 12.75
N THR A 321 14.51 -21.44 12.29
CA THR A 321 14.90 -21.53 10.90
C THR A 321 14.30 -22.79 10.28
N VAL A 322 13.49 -22.61 9.25
CA VAL A 322 12.89 -23.67 8.45
C VAL A 322 13.63 -23.78 7.12
N THR A 323 14.16 -24.97 6.81
CA THR A 323 14.82 -25.25 5.54
C THR A 323 13.88 -26.08 4.67
N VAL A 324 13.57 -25.56 3.47
CA VAL A 324 12.71 -26.23 2.49
C VAL A 324 13.42 -26.39 1.16
N GLU A 325 13.16 -27.48 0.47
CA GLU A 325 13.52 -27.67 -0.94
C GLU A 325 12.27 -27.38 -1.78
N VAL A 326 12.40 -26.54 -2.79
CA VAL A 326 11.37 -26.27 -3.80
C VAL A 326 11.86 -26.84 -5.13
N GLU A 327 11.05 -27.67 -5.77
CA GLU A 327 11.32 -28.27 -7.09
C GLU A 327 10.26 -27.83 -8.09
N ASN A 328 10.66 -27.35 -9.27
CA ASN A 328 9.73 -27.18 -10.38
C ASN A 328 9.49 -28.58 -10.99
N THR A 329 8.32 -29.16 -10.72
CA THR A 329 7.91 -30.51 -11.18
C THR A 329 7.21 -30.51 -12.53
N GLY A 330 6.94 -29.32 -13.08
CA GLY A 330 6.38 -29.17 -14.42
C GLY A 330 7.35 -29.59 -15.51
N THR A 331 6.88 -29.62 -16.74
CA THR A 331 7.66 -30.11 -17.88
C THR A 331 7.95 -29.08 -18.96
N THR A 332 7.32 -27.91 -18.87
CA THR A 332 7.31 -26.95 -19.99
C THR A 332 7.82 -25.57 -19.60
N TYR A 333 7.33 -25.01 -18.49
CA TYR A 333 7.56 -23.62 -18.11
C TYR A 333 8.55 -23.51 -16.95
N SER A 334 9.47 -22.55 -17.06
CA SER A 334 10.20 -22.04 -15.91
C SER A 334 9.26 -21.17 -15.08
N GLY A 335 9.51 -21.04 -13.78
CA GLY A 335 8.70 -20.18 -12.93
C GLY A 335 9.31 -19.99 -11.54
N LYS A 336 8.68 -19.12 -10.77
CA LYS A 336 9.01 -18.83 -9.36
C LYS A 336 7.87 -19.29 -8.46
N GLU A 337 8.19 -19.73 -7.25
CA GLU A 337 7.18 -20.07 -6.24
C GLU A 337 7.44 -19.36 -4.92
N VAL A 338 6.37 -19.07 -4.18
CA VAL A 338 6.41 -18.47 -2.85
C VAL A 338 6.15 -19.54 -1.80
N VAL A 339 7.14 -19.81 -0.97
CA VAL A 339 6.94 -20.63 0.22
C VAL A 339 6.40 -19.75 1.34
N GLN A 340 5.25 -20.14 1.89
CA GLN A 340 4.57 -19.45 2.98
C GLN A 340 4.56 -20.35 4.21
N ILE A 341 4.93 -19.78 5.37
CA ILE A 341 4.99 -20.51 6.63
C ILE A 341 4.04 -19.84 7.63
N TYR A 342 3.10 -20.63 8.12
CA TYR A 342 2.14 -20.20 9.14
C TYR A 342 2.38 -20.94 10.45
N ALA A 343 2.06 -20.28 11.56
CA ALA A 343 2.11 -20.90 12.88
C ALA A 343 0.72 -20.95 13.52
N SER A 344 0.35 -22.15 14.04
CA SER A 344 -0.71 -22.29 15.04
C SER A 344 -0.10 -22.15 16.43
N LEU A 345 -0.77 -21.37 17.29
CA LEU A 345 -0.34 -21.12 18.66
C LEU A 345 -1.02 -22.09 19.64
N PRO A 346 -0.44 -22.33 20.84
CA PRO A 346 -1.12 -23.06 21.90
C PRO A 346 -2.46 -22.40 22.22
N GLN A 347 -3.55 -23.17 22.17
CA GLN A 347 -4.90 -22.73 22.50
C GLN A 347 -5.19 -23.03 23.96
N ASP A 348 -5.51 -22.01 24.76
CA ASP A 348 -5.74 -22.09 26.19
C ASP A 348 -7.13 -21.58 26.60
N GLY A 349 -8.03 -21.43 25.59
CA GLY A 349 -9.36 -20.82 25.77
C GLY A 349 -9.35 -19.30 25.74
N SER A 350 -8.17 -18.68 25.64
CA SER A 350 -8.08 -17.24 25.34
C SER A 350 -8.29 -16.96 23.86
N ARG A 351 -8.58 -15.73 23.55
CA ARG A 351 -8.81 -15.24 22.18
C ARG A 351 -7.52 -15.31 21.35
N LYS A 352 -7.47 -16.16 20.34
CA LYS A 352 -6.34 -16.33 19.40
C LYS A 352 -6.85 -16.72 18.02
N GLU A 353 -6.11 -16.42 16.99
CA GLU A 353 -6.35 -16.92 15.64
C GLU A 353 -5.88 -18.38 15.49
N PHE A 354 -6.42 -19.10 14.50
CA PHE A 354 -6.01 -20.47 14.21
C PHE A 354 -4.59 -20.54 13.65
N ARG A 355 -4.29 -19.71 12.64
CA ARG A 355 -2.94 -19.60 12.04
C ARG A 355 -2.60 -18.14 11.76
N ARG A 356 -1.32 -17.80 11.87
CA ARG A 356 -0.75 -16.53 11.45
C ARG A 356 0.48 -16.75 10.59
N LEU A 357 0.70 -15.86 9.60
CA LEU A 357 1.91 -15.83 8.80
C LEU A 357 3.11 -15.46 9.68
N VAL A 358 4.16 -16.30 9.66
CA VAL A 358 5.38 -16.09 10.46
C VAL A 358 6.65 -16.06 9.64
N GLY A 359 6.57 -16.44 8.35
CA GLY A 359 7.70 -16.40 7.43
C GLY A 359 7.29 -16.68 6.00
N TYR A 360 8.05 -16.18 5.06
CA TYR A 360 7.90 -16.46 3.63
C TYR A 360 9.21 -16.16 2.89
N GLU A 361 9.38 -16.81 1.75
CA GLU A 361 10.46 -16.53 0.81
C GLU A 361 10.03 -16.94 -0.60
N LYS A 362 10.50 -16.22 -1.64
CA LYS A 362 10.26 -16.53 -3.04
C LYS A 362 11.52 -17.10 -3.67
N THR A 363 11.37 -18.15 -4.48
CA THR A 363 12.50 -18.75 -5.23
C THR A 363 13.02 -17.80 -6.30
N GLU A 364 14.23 -18.04 -6.76
CA GLU A 364 14.65 -17.59 -8.10
C GLU A 364 13.83 -18.34 -9.17
N GLU A 365 14.03 -18.00 -10.45
CA GLU A 365 13.34 -18.69 -11.54
C GLU A 365 13.90 -20.11 -11.68
N LEU A 366 13.05 -21.14 -11.52
CA LEU A 366 13.41 -22.54 -11.63
C LEU A 366 12.93 -23.10 -12.97
N LYS A 367 13.83 -23.71 -13.74
CA LYS A 367 13.48 -24.49 -14.93
C LYS A 367 12.84 -25.83 -14.53
N PRO A 368 12.11 -26.48 -15.47
CA PRO A 368 11.61 -27.84 -15.24
C PRO A 368 12.68 -28.76 -14.67
N GLY A 369 12.42 -29.39 -13.51
CA GLY A 369 13.31 -30.27 -12.79
C GLY A 369 14.40 -29.58 -11.95
N GLU A 370 14.53 -28.24 -11.99
CA GLU A 370 15.46 -27.52 -11.11
C GLU A 370 14.91 -27.39 -9.70
N LYS A 371 15.84 -27.30 -8.74
CA LYS A 371 15.55 -27.24 -7.30
C LYS A 371 16.29 -26.09 -6.65
N GLU A 372 15.69 -25.50 -5.63
CA GLU A 372 16.30 -24.50 -4.77
C GLU A 372 16.07 -24.83 -3.30
N MET A 373 17.09 -24.56 -2.48
CA MET A 373 17.01 -24.68 -1.02
C MET A 373 16.80 -23.31 -0.41
N LEU A 374 15.68 -23.12 0.28
CA LEU A 374 15.37 -21.89 1.00
C LEU A 374 15.55 -22.09 2.50
N ASN A 375 16.21 -21.14 3.15
CA ASN A 375 16.31 -21.04 4.61
C ASN A 375 15.48 -19.85 5.08
N ILE A 376 14.33 -20.13 5.68
CA ILE A 376 13.36 -19.10 6.08
C ILE A 376 13.42 -18.93 7.59
N VAL A 377 13.78 -17.73 8.03
CA VAL A 377 13.87 -17.39 9.45
C VAL A 377 12.53 -16.87 9.93
N LEU A 378 11.98 -17.52 10.95
CA LEU A 378 10.77 -17.13 11.66
C LEU A 378 11.20 -16.40 12.95
N PRO A 379 11.05 -15.07 13.04
CA PRO A 379 11.53 -14.33 14.21
C PRO A 379 10.73 -14.70 15.47
N ALA A 380 11.39 -14.75 16.62
CA ALA A 380 10.79 -15.15 17.88
C ALA A 380 9.48 -14.38 18.18
N LYS A 381 9.49 -13.06 17.97
CA LYS A 381 8.30 -12.22 18.24
C LYS A 381 7.09 -12.56 17.34
N ALA A 382 7.26 -13.28 16.22
CA ALA A 382 6.14 -13.75 15.41
C ALA A 382 5.27 -14.81 16.13
N PHE A 383 5.83 -15.48 17.13
CA PHE A 383 5.14 -16.47 17.98
C PHE A 383 4.48 -15.85 19.22
N ALA A 384 4.71 -14.55 19.51
CA ALA A 384 4.19 -13.87 20.68
C ALA A 384 2.78 -13.33 20.43
N SER A 385 1.97 -13.28 21.48
CA SER A 385 0.70 -12.54 21.57
C SER A 385 0.81 -11.43 22.61
N PHE A 386 0.05 -10.35 22.42
CA PHE A 386 -0.01 -9.28 23.40
C PHE A 386 -1.04 -9.58 24.48
N LEU A 387 -0.60 -9.54 25.72
CA LEU A 387 -1.43 -9.74 26.90
C LEU A 387 -1.75 -8.37 27.54
N GLU A 388 -2.94 -7.87 27.27
CA GLU A 388 -3.36 -6.53 27.65
C GLU A 388 -3.36 -6.29 29.16
N GLU A 389 -3.88 -7.23 29.96
CA GLU A 389 -3.87 -7.10 31.40
C GLU A 389 -2.46 -7.04 31.99
N GLN A 390 -1.53 -7.82 31.44
CA GLN A 390 -0.14 -7.88 31.86
C GLN A 390 0.74 -6.82 31.18
N GLN A 391 0.24 -6.14 30.15
CA GLN A 391 0.98 -5.16 29.37
C GLN A 391 2.31 -5.71 28.84
N GLU A 392 2.27 -6.85 28.15
CA GLU A 392 3.47 -7.49 27.63
C GLU A 392 3.22 -8.37 26.43
N TRP A 393 4.22 -8.47 25.57
CA TRP A 393 4.31 -9.50 24.55
C TRP A 393 4.86 -10.77 25.17
N ARG A 394 4.13 -11.89 24.97
CA ARG A 394 4.51 -13.18 25.55
C ARG A 394 4.47 -14.29 24.52
N ILE A 395 5.51 -15.13 24.50
CA ILE A 395 5.47 -16.46 23.91
C ILE A 395 5.03 -17.42 25.01
N GLN A 396 3.90 -18.05 24.86
CA GLN A 396 3.35 -18.96 25.86
C GLN A 396 4.00 -20.35 25.77
N ALA A 397 4.09 -21.02 26.90
CA ALA A 397 4.50 -22.43 26.95
C ALA A 397 3.50 -23.31 26.19
N GLY A 398 4.01 -24.29 25.46
CA GLY A 398 3.16 -25.22 24.72
C GLY A 398 3.75 -25.65 23.39
N ALA A 399 2.92 -26.33 22.61
CA ALA A 399 3.26 -26.76 21.25
C ALA A 399 2.73 -25.75 20.22
N TYR A 400 3.56 -25.43 19.26
CA TYR A 400 3.24 -24.61 18.10
C TYR A 400 3.31 -25.47 16.84
N GLY A 401 2.28 -25.42 16.01
CA GLY A 401 2.25 -26.09 14.71
C GLY A 401 2.84 -25.22 13.62
N ILE A 402 3.76 -25.75 12.82
CA ILE A 402 4.35 -25.10 11.65
C ILE A 402 3.73 -25.66 10.38
N TRP A 403 3.04 -24.79 9.65
CA TRP A 403 2.33 -25.12 8.42
C TRP A 403 3.08 -24.53 7.23
N ILE A 404 3.36 -25.34 6.22
CA ILE A 404 4.15 -24.96 5.03
C ILE A 404 3.33 -25.21 3.78
N GLY A 405 3.29 -24.25 2.87
CA GLY A 405 2.63 -24.34 1.58
C GLY A 405 2.94 -23.14 0.71
N ASN A 406 2.22 -23.01 -0.41
CA ASN A 406 2.29 -21.88 -1.33
C ASN A 406 1.05 -20.97 -1.26
N SER A 407 0.15 -21.27 -0.33
CA SER A 407 -1.00 -20.45 0.07
C SER A 407 -1.51 -20.91 1.44
N LEU A 408 -2.38 -20.14 2.07
CA LEU A 408 -3.00 -20.54 3.33
C LEU A 408 -3.82 -21.82 3.19
N SER A 409 -4.58 -21.96 2.10
CA SER A 409 -5.42 -23.16 1.83
C SER A 409 -4.59 -24.42 1.59
N GLU A 410 -3.41 -24.30 0.97
CA GLU A 410 -2.54 -25.43 0.62
C GLU A 410 -1.49 -25.74 1.72
N ALA A 411 -1.39 -24.87 2.74
CA ALA A 411 -0.45 -25.06 3.83
C ALA A 411 -0.77 -26.32 4.66
N LYS A 412 0.21 -27.19 4.79
CA LYS A 412 0.12 -28.47 5.52
C LYS A 412 0.94 -28.41 6.81
N LEU A 413 0.41 -28.99 7.90
CA LEU A 413 1.18 -29.16 9.12
C LEU A 413 2.42 -30.02 8.84
N SER A 414 3.60 -29.45 9.04
CA SER A 414 4.87 -30.03 8.61
C SER A 414 5.87 -30.24 9.74
N ALA A 415 5.75 -29.48 10.83
CA ALA A 415 6.63 -29.60 11.99
C ALA A 415 5.99 -29.04 13.26
N GLY A 416 6.61 -29.32 14.41
CA GLY A 416 6.29 -28.76 15.70
C GLY A 416 7.44 -27.96 16.32
N VAL A 417 7.07 -26.90 17.07
CA VAL A 417 7.98 -26.14 17.92
C VAL A 417 7.44 -26.19 19.34
N LYS A 418 8.28 -26.59 20.30
CA LYS A 418 7.90 -26.71 21.70
C LYS A 418 8.60 -25.67 22.54
N VAL A 419 7.83 -24.86 23.25
CA VAL A 419 8.29 -23.89 24.24
C VAL A 419 8.00 -24.43 25.64
N SER A 420 9.04 -24.54 26.47
CA SER A 420 8.96 -25.22 27.77
C SER A 420 8.31 -24.36 28.88
N ALA A 421 8.44 -23.05 28.80
CA ALA A 421 7.91 -22.09 29.78
C ALA A 421 7.52 -20.81 29.08
N ASP A 422 6.61 -20.04 29.68
CA ASP A 422 6.26 -18.70 29.22
C ASP A 422 7.49 -17.78 29.17
N VAL A 423 7.66 -17.06 28.08
CA VAL A 423 8.74 -16.09 27.88
C VAL A 423 8.18 -14.71 27.59
N MET A 424 8.44 -13.75 28.46
CA MET A 424 8.13 -12.35 28.21
C MET A 424 9.13 -11.78 27.22
N MET A 425 8.65 -11.46 26.02
CA MET A 425 9.49 -10.89 24.94
C MET A 425 9.74 -9.41 25.15
N GLU A 426 8.70 -8.67 25.53
CA GLU A 426 8.77 -7.23 25.70
C GLU A 426 7.72 -6.78 26.71
N LYS A 427 8.12 -5.90 27.65
CA LYS A 427 7.21 -5.21 28.59
C LYS A 427 6.85 -3.85 28.03
N THR A 428 5.55 -3.54 27.99
CA THR A 428 5.02 -2.26 27.51
C THR A 428 4.43 -1.44 28.67
N LYS A 429 4.00 -0.21 28.35
CA LYS A 429 3.19 0.62 29.25
C LYS A 429 1.76 0.63 28.74
N LYS A 430 0.79 0.63 29.67
CA LYS A 430 -0.63 0.78 29.31
C LYS A 430 -0.84 2.12 28.59
N LEU A 431 -1.60 2.08 27.51
CA LEU A 431 -1.98 3.29 26.78
C LEU A 431 -3.00 4.10 27.59
N GLU A 432 -2.92 5.43 27.50
CA GLU A 432 -3.89 6.34 28.12
C GLU A 432 -5.13 6.50 27.23
N ASP A 433 -4.91 6.51 25.90
CA ASP A 433 -5.97 6.62 24.90
C ASP A 433 -6.63 5.24 24.74
N HIS A 434 -7.86 5.06 25.23
CA HIS A 434 -8.57 3.78 25.18
C HIS A 434 -10.08 3.96 25.01
N SER A 435 -10.72 3.02 24.29
CA SER A 435 -12.17 2.90 24.17
C SER A 435 -12.62 1.50 24.61
N GLU A 436 -13.84 1.40 25.13
CA GLU A 436 -14.48 0.12 25.36
C GLU A 436 -15.11 -0.37 24.04
N VAL A 437 -14.48 -1.36 23.41
CA VAL A 437 -14.95 -1.97 22.17
C VAL A 437 -15.59 -3.32 22.47
N VAL A 438 -16.81 -3.52 21.99
CA VAL A 438 -17.47 -4.82 22.02
C VAL A 438 -17.04 -5.62 20.82
N GLU A 439 -16.01 -6.44 20.99
CA GLU A 439 -15.52 -7.29 19.92
C GLU A 439 -16.49 -8.44 19.62
N ILE A 440 -16.52 -8.89 18.36
CA ILE A 440 -17.33 -10.04 17.92
C ILE A 440 -17.08 -11.26 18.78
N LYS A 441 -18.06 -12.15 18.88
CA LYS A 441 -17.93 -13.40 19.64
C LYS A 441 -16.74 -14.18 19.10
N ASP A 442 -15.87 -14.63 19.99
CA ASP A 442 -14.72 -15.45 19.59
C ASP A 442 -15.12 -16.90 19.25
N CYS A 443 -14.16 -17.65 18.71
CA CYS A 443 -14.27 -19.06 18.37
C CYS A 443 -13.34 -19.94 19.23
N ALA A 444 -12.98 -19.49 20.43
CA ALA A 444 -11.95 -20.12 21.27
C ALA A 444 -12.25 -21.60 21.58
N GLU A 445 -13.52 -21.98 21.84
CA GLU A 445 -13.88 -23.37 22.09
C GLU A 445 -13.61 -24.28 20.88
N GLU A 446 -13.96 -23.81 19.67
CA GLU A 446 -13.70 -24.55 18.44
C GLU A 446 -12.21 -24.62 18.13
N LEU A 447 -11.47 -23.54 18.39
CA LEU A 447 -10.02 -23.53 18.21
C LEU A 447 -9.30 -24.45 19.20
N CYS A 448 -9.77 -24.58 20.45
CA CYS A 448 -9.25 -25.57 21.38
C CYS A 448 -9.46 -27.00 20.86
N ARG A 449 -10.65 -27.32 20.33
CA ARG A 449 -10.95 -28.63 19.72
C ARG A 449 -10.03 -28.91 18.53
N ARG A 450 -9.88 -27.95 17.60
CA ARG A 450 -8.97 -28.07 16.45
C ARG A 450 -7.51 -28.20 16.90
N ALA A 451 -7.13 -27.57 18.02
CA ALA A 451 -5.79 -27.66 18.58
C ALA A 451 -5.46 -29.08 19.08
N GLU A 452 -6.43 -29.80 19.70
CA GLU A 452 -6.23 -31.19 20.05
C GLU A 452 -5.90 -32.07 18.84
N GLU A 453 -6.59 -31.84 17.73
CA GLU A 453 -6.39 -32.59 16.48
C GLU A 453 -4.99 -32.38 15.91
N TRP A 454 -4.56 -31.12 15.66
CA TRP A 454 -3.26 -30.89 15.06
C TRP A 454 -2.09 -31.17 16.03
N THR A 455 -2.28 -30.99 17.32
CA THR A 455 -1.25 -31.30 18.32
C THR A 455 -0.96 -32.81 18.36
N ALA A 456 -2.00 -33.63 18.24
CA ALA A 456 -1.82 -35.09 18.18
C ALA A 456 -0.98 -35.53 16.96
N LEU A 457 -1.14 -34.83 15.82
CA LEU A 457 -0.35 -35.11 14.61
C LEU A 457 1.14 -34.76 14.76
N LEU A 458 1.49 -33.84 15.67
CA LEU A 458 2.89 -33.45 15.89
C LEU A 458 3.75 -34.62 16.42
N GLU A 459 3.16 -35.66 17.04
CA GLU A 459 3.91 -36.82 17.51
C GLU A 459 4.63 -37.57 16.38
N GLU A 460 4.10 -37.49 15.17
CA GLU A 460 4.63 -38.14 13.97
C GLU A 460 5.53 -37.25 13.11
N LEU A 461 5.63 -35.96 13.45
CA LEU A 461 6.34 -34.93 12.66
C LEU A 461 7.66 -34.50 13.34
N PRO A 462 8.59 -33.90 12.59
CA PRO A 462 9.77 -33.27 13.17
C PRO A 462 9.40 -32.23 14.23
N ASN A 463 10.05 -32.35 15.42
CA ASN A 463 9.80 -31.43 16.53
C ASN A 463 11.13 -30.84 17.04
N VAL A 464 11.14 -29.57 17.38
CA VAL A 464 12.29 -28.87 17.97
C VAL A 464 11.88 -28.14 19.26
N SER A 465 12.81 -28.04 20.20
CA SER A 465 12.64 -27.19 21.37
C SER A 465 13.09 -25.78 21.04
N PHE A 466 12.32 -24.79 21.46
CA PHE A 466 12.60 -23.39 21.28
C PHE A 466 12.66 -22.65 22.63
N GLU A 467 13.77 -22.01 22.88
CA GLU A 467 14.04 -21.22 24.10
C GLU A 467 14.37 -19.79 23.68
N PRO A 468 13.34 -18.96 23.40
CA PRO A 468 13.54 -17.58 22.96
C PRO A 468 14.11 -16.72 24.09
N GLU A 469 14.93 -15.75 23.71
CA GLU A 469 15.42 -14.71 24.59
C GLU A 469 14.53 -13.45 24.50
N THR A 470 14.43 -12.69 25.60
CA THR A 470 13.79 -11.37 25.62
C THR A 470 14.47 -10.43 24.61
N GLU A 471 13.71 -9.68 23.83
CA GLU A 471 14.28 -8.69 22.91
C GLU A 471 15.02 -7.60 23.67
N GLU A 472 16.27 -7.30 23.25
CA GLU A 472 16.99 -6.14 23.77
C GLU A 472 16.29 -4.85 23.35
N LYS A 473 15.94 -4.01 24.34
CA LYS A 473 15.31 -2.73 24.07
C LYS A 473 16.30 -1.77 23.41
N LYS A 474 16.01 -1.36 22.18
CA LYS A 474 16.78 -0.34 21.50
C LYS A 474 16.54 1.01 22.17
N VAL A 475 17.54 1.52 22.86
CA VAL A 475 17.44 2.83 23.51
C VAL A 475 17.49 3.93 22.45
N CYS A 476 16.43 4.72 22.38
CA CYS A 476 16.42 5.92 21.54
C CYS A 476 17.50 6.89 22.04
N ARG A 477 18.50 7.16 21.22
CA ARG A 477 19.52 8.17 21.53
C ARG A 477 18.95 9.53 21.18
N PHE A 478 18.68 10.34 22.20
CA PHE A 478 18.30 11.73 21.98
C PHE A 478 19.42 12.46 21.25
N PRO A 479 19.10 13.29 20.23
CA PRO A 479 20.09 14.08 19.52
C PRO A 479 20.79 15.06 20.47
N GLU A 480 22.01 15.50 20.12
CA GLU A 480 22.74 16.53 20.85
C GLU A 480 21.89 17.79 20.95
N GLU A 481 21.94 18.46 22.13
CA GLU A 481 21.24 19.73 22.34
C GLU A 481 21.83 20.81 21.42
N THR A 482 20.95 21.57 20.77
CA THR A 482 21.38 22.74 19.99
C THR A 482 21.42 23.98 20.87
N GLU A 483 22.38 24.90 20.62
CA GLU A 483 22.50 26.20 21.29
C GLU A 483 21.58 27.28 20.65
N ILE A 484 20.86 26.95 19.56
CA ILE A 484 19.94 27.88 18.92
C ILE A 484 18.84 28.30 19.90
N PRO A 485 18.51 29.62 19.99
CA PRO A 485 17.43 30.11 20.85
C PRO A 485 16.09 29.42 20.51
N VAL A 486 15.28 29.13 21.55
CA VAL A 486 14.03 28.40 21.38
C VAL A 486 13.05 29.11 20.45
N GLU A 487 13.00 30.44 20.49
CA GLU A 487 12.13 31.24 19.60
C GLU A 487 12.48 31.06 18.11
N ASP A 488 13.75 30.81 17.79
CA ASP A 488 14.25 30.55 16.44
C ASP A 488 14.02 29.08 16.04
N LEU A 489 13.82 28.16 17.00
CA LEU A 489 13.55 26.75 16.75
C LEU A 489 12.07 26.49 16.42
N ILE A 490 11.13 27.31 16.91
CA ILE A 490 9.68 27.14 16.71
C ILE A 490 9.32 26.98 15.22
N PRO A 491 9.90 27.76 14.28
CA PRO A 491 9.60 27.58 12.86
C PRO A 491 9.93 26.21 12.26
N LEU A 492 10.75 25.38 12.95
CA LEU A 492 11.00 24.00 12.52
C LEU A 492 9.81 23.07 12.78
N MET A 493 8.89 23.44 13.69
CA MET A 493 7.73 22.62 14.09
C MET A 493 6.66 22.53 13.01
N TYR A 494 6.80 23.24 11.90
CA TYR A 494 5.91 23.21 10.75
C TYR A 494 6.71 23.32 9.45
N GLY A 495 6.06 22.95 8.33
CA GLY A 495 6.68 23.02 7.01
C GLY A 495 6.89 24.45 6.53
N ASN A 496 7.45 24.58 5.34
CA ASN A 496 7.65 25.87 4.71
C ASN A 496 6.28 26.40 4.24
N MET A 497 5.71 27.37 4.98
CA MET A 497 4.35 27.85 4.82
C MET A 497 4.01 28.15 3.36
N SER A 498 2.95 27.53 2.84
CA SER A 498 2.41 27.77 1.51
C SER A 498 1.07 28.47 1.60
N GLU A 499 0.79 29.38 0.67
CA GLU A 499 -0.56 29.97 0.51
C GLU A 499 -1.56 28.94 -0.05
N ILE A 500 -1.07 27.82 -0.57
CA ILE A 500 -1.88 26.74 -1.15
C ILE A 500 -2.31 25.77 -0.04
N ARG A 501 -3.56 25.91 0.40
CA ARG A 501 -4.21 24.96 1.33
C ARG A 501 -4.73 23.75 0.57
N SER A 502 -3.84 22.82 0.23
CA SER A 502 -4.22 21.59 -0.47
C SER A 502 -3.97 20.37 0.43
N THR A 503 -4.96 19.52 0.59
CA THR A 503 -4.82 18.22 1.28
C THR A 503 -4.07 17.17 0.44
N LEU A 504 -3.72 17.49 -0.82
CA LEU A 504 -3.04 16.59 -1.76
C LEU A 504 -1.52 16.74 -1.81
N GLY A 505 -0.89 17.36 -0.82
CA GLY A 505 0.56 17.47 -0.86
C GLY A 505 1.10 18.01 -2.20
N ALA A 506 0.58 19.15 -2.67
CA ALA A 506 1.09 19.88 -3.82
C ALA A 506 1.54 21.29 -3.43
N SER A 507 2.03 21.43 -2.20
CA SER A 507 2.43 22.71 -1.59
C SER A 507 3.92 23.02 -1.73
N GLY A 508 4.68 22.23 -2.51
CA GLY A 508 6.09 22.46 -2.74
C GLY A 508 6.39 23.71 -3.53
N ILE A 509 7.38 24.47 -3.07
CA ILE A 509 7.79 25.78 -3.63
C ILE A 509 9.01 25.62 -4.54
N LYS A 510 9.98 24.79 -4.14
CA LYS A 510 11.30 24.67 -4.78
C LYS A 510 11.30 23.79 -6.02
N VAL A 511 10.53 22.71 -6.00
CA VAL A 511 10.36 21.79 -7.14
C VAL A 511 8.89 21.65 -7.44
N PRO A 512 8.42 22.02 -8.62
CA PRO A 512 7.00 22.01 -8.98
C PRO A 512 6.37 20.61 -8.89
N GLY A 513 5.23 20.54 -8.18
CA GLY A 513 4.49 19.30 -7.98
C GLY A 513 4.91 18.49 -6.75
N THR A 514 5.92 18.96 -5.99
CA THR A 514 6.30 18.34 -4.71
C THR A 514 5.25 18.57 -3.62
N ALA A 515 5.27 17.71 -2.60
CA ALA A 515 4.32 17.76 -1.51
C ALA A 515 4.54 18.95 -0.57
N GLY A 516 5.77 19.37 -0.39
CA GLY A 516 6.18 20.46 0.50
C GLY A 516 7.64 20.41 0.87
N GLU A 517 8.05 21.30 1.77
CA GLU A 517 9.40 21.32 2.32
C GLU A 517 9.36 21.50 3.84
N THR A 518 10.44 21.09 4.53
CA THR A 518 10.69 21.57 5.90
C THR A 518 10.94 23.08 5.89
N SER A 519 10.71 23.74 7.01
CA SER A 519 10.93 25.20 7.13
C SER A 519 12.36 25.59 6.72
N GLU A 520 12.50 26.68 5.98
CA GLU A 520 13.80 27.31 5.65
C GLU A 520 14.12 28.53 6.50
N ALA A 521 13.34 28.79 7.56
CA ALA A 521 13.52 29.96 8.42
C ALA A 521 14.93 30.07 9.05
N LEU A 522 15.65 28.96 9.16
CA LEU A 522 17.01 28.92 9.71
C LEU A 522 18.11 28.99 8.65
N LEU A 523 17.77 29.14 7.37
CA LEU A 523 18.78 29.13 6.29
C LEU A 523 19.72 30.33 6.36
N ASP A 524 19.16 31.54 6.43
CA ASP A 524 19.96 32.77 6.36
C ASP A 524 20.84 32.98 7.59
N GLN A 525 20.35 32.67 8.77
CA GLN A 525 21.03 32.93 10.04
C GLN A 525 21.96 31.79 10.47
N TYR A 526 21.55 30.52 10.24
CA TYR A 526 22.24 29.35 10.75
C TYR A 526 22.77 28.40 9.64
N GLY A 527 22.50 28.71 8.36
CA GLY A 527 22.94 27.89 7.23
C GLY A 527 22.22 26.52 7.14
N ILE A 528 21.05 26.38 7.77
CA ILE A 528 20.30 25.13 7.81
C ILE A 528 19.30 25.11 6.65
N PRO A 529 19.48 24.21 5.64
CA PRO A 529 18.59 24.16 4.48
C PRO A 529 17.29 23.42 4.80
N SER A 530 16.25 23.67 3.97
CA SER A 530 15.04 22.87 3.97
C SER A 530 15.22 21.56 3.20
N LEU A 531 14.44 20.54 3.55
CA LEU A 531 14.35 19.27 2.84
C LEU A 531 13.08 19.25 1.97
N ILE A 532 13.20 18.75 0.75
CA ILE A 532 12.11 18.68 -0.23
C ILE A 532 11.44 17.31 -0.12
N MET A 533 10.09 17.30 -0.08
CA MET A 533 9.27 16.10 0.09
C MET A 533 8.42 15.87 -1.15
N ALA A 534 8.41 14.63 -1.66
CA ALA A 534 7.52 14.23 -2.74
C ALA A 534 6.60 13.09 -2.32
N ASP A 535 5.36 13.16 -2.78
CA ASP A 535 4.36 12.10 -2.62
C ASP A 535 4.47 11.06 -3.74
N GLY A 536 3.62 10.03 -3.69
CA GLY A 536 3.46 9.02 -4.72
C GLY A 536 3.94 7.63 -4.31
N PRO A 537 3.10 6.81 -3.62
CA PRO A 537 3.49 5.45 -3.21
C PRO A 537 3.75 4.48 -4.38
N ALA A 538 3.29 4.80 -5.59
CA ALA A 538 3.57 4.04 -6.82
C ALA A 538 4.70 4.67 -7.68
N GLY A 539 5.50 5.58 -7.13
CA GLY A 539 6.56 6.35 -7.80
C GLY A 539 6.49 7.83 -7.44
N ILE A 540 7.54 8.58 -7.74
CA ILE A 540 7.60 10.00 -7.38
C ILE A 540 6.51 10.79 -8.14
N ARG A 541 5.66 11.53 -7.41
CA ARG A 541 4.67 12.42 -8.01
C ARG A 541 5.20 13.85 -8.11
N LEU A 542 5.46 14.29 -9.33
CA LEU A 542 5.84 15.66 -9.64
C LEU A 542 4.93 16.21 -10.75
N GLN A 543 4.93 17.52 -10.93
CA GLN A 543 4.32 18.12 -12.10
C GLN A 543 5.15 17.74 -13.34
N GLN A 544 4.51 17.16 -14.36
CA GLN A 544 5.21 16.65 -15.54
C GLN A 544 6.00 17.74 -16.30
N THR A 545 5.45 18.95 -16.36
CA THR A 545 6.10 20.08 -17.04
C THR A 545 5.88 21.37 -16.31
N TYR A 546 6.88 22.26 -16.32
CA TYR A 546 6.78 23.62 -15.81
C TYR A 546 7.68 24.57 -16.60
N GLU A 547 7.55 25.86 -16.39
CA GLU A 547 8.36 26.87 -17.08
C GLU A 547 9.09 27.77 -16.09
N VAL A 548 10.28 28.21 -16.48
CA VAL A 548 11.14 29.09 -15.69
C VAL A 548 11.47 30.34 -16.51
N ASP A 549 11.08 31.49 -16.03
CA ASP A 549 11.54 32.80 -16.55
C ASP A 549 12.73 33.24 -15.68
N ARG A 550 13.94 33.12 -16.24
CA ARG A 550 15.17 33.48 -15.53
C ARG A 550 15.38 34.97 -15.37
N GLU A 551 14.78 35.78 -16.25
CA GLU A 551 14.88 37.26 -16.18
C GLU A 551 13.99 37.81 -15.07
N LYS A 552 12.83 37.18 -14.87
CA LYS A 552 11.89 37.56 -13.81
C LYS A 552 12.06 36.76 -12.52
N ASP A 553 12.97 35.81 -12.49
CA ASP A 553 13.15 34.84 -11.38
C ASP A 553 11.82 34.17 -10.96
N THR A 554 11.07 33.72 -11.96
CA THR A 554 9.71 33.22 -11.76
C THR A 554 9.58 31.78 -12.30
N VAL A 555 9.03 30.91 -11.49
CA VAL A 555 8.62 29.53 -11.86
C VAL A 555 7.11 29.52 -12.11
N TYR A 556 6.70 29.15 -13.32
CA TYR A 556 5.31 29.00 -13.70
C TYR A 556 4.89 27.54 -13.59
N GLY A 557 4.21 27.20 -12.51
CA GLY A 557 3.55 25.91 -12.32
C GLY A 557 2.13 25.91 -12.92
N THR A 558 1.52 24.72 -12.96
CA THR A 558 0.14 24.55 -13.48
C THR A 558 -0.93 24.61 -12.38
N GLY A 559 -0.54 24.89 -11.14
CA GLY A 559 -1.45 24.89 -9.98
C GLY A 559 -1.90 23.47 -9.58
N VAL A 560 -2.79 23.38 -8.60
CA VAL A 560 -3.25 22.12 -8.02
C VAL A 560 -3.87 21.19 -9.09
N LEU A 561 -4.87 21.67 -9.82
CA LEU A 561 -5.55 20.87 -10.86
C LEU A 561 -4.63 20.51 -12.03
N GLY A 562 -3.60 21.31 -12.32
CA GLY A 562 -2.64 21.03 -13.38
C GLY A 562 -1.55 20.01 -12.99
N SER A 563 -1.42 19.71 -11.70
CA SER A 563 -0.52 18.65 -11.20
C SER A 563 -1.19 17.27 -11.13
N LEU A 564 -2.49 17.20 -11.42
CA LEU A 564 -3.28 15.97 -11.41
C LEU A 564 -3.47 15.42 -12.83
N GLU A 565 -3.65 14.10 -12.95
CA GLU A 565 -4.03 13.43 -14.19
C GLU A 565 -3.14 13.81 -15.39
N ASN A 566 -1.84 13.89 -15.21
CA ASN A 566 -0.88 14.38 -16.21
C ASN A 566 -1.21 15.76 -16.78
N GLY A 567 -1.87 16.63 -16.01
CA GLY A 567 -2.28 17.97 -16.44
C GLY A 567 -3.53 18.01 -17.31
N TYR A 568 -4.30 16.93 -17.38
CA TYR A 568 -5.51 16.86 -18.24
C TYR A 568 -6.55 17.94 -17.93
N LEU A 569 -6.75 18.29 -16.64
CA LEU A 569 -7.77 19.26 -16.24
C LEU A 569 -7.43 20.69 -16.64
N VAL A 570 -6.16 21.06 -16.64
CA VAL A 570 -5.70 22.41 -16.96
C VAL A 570 -4.72 22.34 -18.12
N GLY A 571 -5.13 22.87 -19.28
CA GLY A 571 -4.27 22.90 -20.46
C GLY A 571 -2.96 23.66 -20.21
N ARG A 572 -1.91 23.30 -20.93
CA ARG A 572 -0.62 23.98 -20.87
C ARG A 572 -0.76 25.46 -21.29
N LYS A 573 -0.10 26.33 -20.55
CA LYS A 573 0.08 27.74 -20.92
C LYS A 573 1.56 27.95 -21.26
N ASP A 574 1.84 28.68 -22.34
CA ASP A 574 3.18 29.05 -22.72
C ASP A 574 3.42 30.51 -22.30
N HIS A 575 4.56 30.77 -21.64
CA HIS A 575 4.95 32.12 -21.21
C HIS A 575 6.12 32.59 -22.08
N GLU A 576 5.99 33.77 -22.67
CA GLU A 576 7.02 34.36 -23.57
C GLU A 576 8.32 34.58 -22.79
N GLY A 577 9.43 34.07 -23.32
CA GLY A 577 10.77 34.16 -22.75
C GLY A 577 11.07 33.10 -21.65
N ALA A 578 10.12 32.27 -21.27
CA ALA A 578 10.35 31.21 -20.29
C ALA A 578 10.92 29.95 -20.93
N GLU A 579 11.79 29.27 -20.19
CA GLU A 579 12.36 27.96 -20.53
C GLU A 579 11.50 26.83 -19.94
N ARG A 580 11.18 25.80 -20.76
CA ARG A 580 10.40 24.66 -20.32
C ARG A 580 11.29 23.53 -19.77
N TYR A 581 10.85 22.96 -18.64
CA TYR A 581 11.44 21.81 -17.98
C TYR A 581 10.44 20.66 -17.95
N TYR A 582 10.98 19.43 -17.99
CA TYR A 582 10.23 18.18 -17.96
C TYR A 582 10.71 17.31 -16.80
N GLN A 583 9.75 16.78 -16.03
CA GLN A 583 9.96 15.88 -14.89
C GLN A 583 9.20 14.56 -15.16
N TYR A 584 9.78 13.71 -16.01
CA TYR A 584 9.14 12.43 -16.35
C TYR A 584 9.46 11.38 -15.28
N CYS A 585 8.52 11.20 -14.34
CA CYS A 585 8.59 10.17 -13.32
C CYS A 585 8.11 8.82 -13.87
N THR A 586 8.46 7.73 -13.20
CA THR A 586 8.01 6.38 -13.54
C THR A 586 6.80 6.00 -12.71
N ALA A 587 5.69 5.61 -13.33
CA ALA A 587 4.58 4.98 -12.65
C ALA A 587 4.85 3.47 -12.55
N PHE A 588 5.28 3.03 -11.37
CA PHE A 588 5.43 1.61 -11.03
C PHE A 588 4.06 1.00 -10.68
N PRO A 589 3.94 -0.34 -10.55
CA PRO A 589 2.74 -0.95 -9.99
C PRO A 589 2.41 -0.38 -8.62
N VAL A 590 1.12 -0.31 -8.29
CA VAL A 590 0.66 0.17 -6.97
C VAL A 590 1.08 -0.76 -5.84
N GLY A 591 0.98 -0.29 -4.59
CA GLY A 591 1.43 -1.02 -3.41
C GLY A 591 0.90 -2.46 -3.32
N THR A 592 -0.40 -2.66 -3.52
CA THR A 592 -1.00 -4.01 -3.52
C THR A 592 -0.39 -4.90 -4.61
N ALA A 593 -0.22 -4.39 -5.83
CA ALA A 593 0.37 -5.17 -6.94
C ALA A 593 1.84 -5.53 -6.66
N LEU A 594 2.63 -4.59 -6.16
CA LEU A 594 4.01 -4.85 -5.74
C LEU A 594 4.06 -5.91 -4.63
N ALA A 595 3.17 -5.82 -3.64
CA ALA A 595 3.11 -6.76 -2.53
C ALA A 595 2.68 -8.17 -2.98
N GLN A 596 1.83 -8.29 -4.01
CA GLN A 596 1.45 -9.58 -4.62
C GLN A 596 2.64 -10.35 -5.20
N SER A 597 3.77 -9.70 -5.43
CA SER A 597 5.02 -10.41 -5.77
C SER A 597 5.55 -11.27 -4.63
N TRP A 598 5.26 -10.95 -3.37
CA TRP A 598 5.85 -11.57 -2.15
C TRP A 598 7.39 -11.62 -2.19
N ASN A 599 8.02 -10.68 -2.88
CA ASN A 599 9.44 -10.68 -3.20
C ASN A 599 10.18 -9.50 -2.54
N LYS A 600 10.81 -9.75 -1.39
CA LYS A 600 11.59 -8.73 -0.65
C LYS A 600 12.74 -8.15 -1.48
N LYS A 601 13.35 -8.95 -2.36
CA LYS A 601 14.45 -8.50 -3.25
C LYS A 601 13.94 -7.51 -4.29
N LEU A 602 12.78 -7.80 -4.92
CA LEU A 602 12.10 -6.90 -5.85
C LEU A 602 11.73 -5.58 -5.17
N MET A 603 11.18 -5.64 -3.95
CA MET A 603 10.80 -4.46 -3.19
C MET A 603 12.02 -3.58 -2.84
N GLU A 604 13.15 -4.17 -2.51
CA GLU A 604 14.38 -3.41 -2.30
C GLU A 604 14.89 -2.79 -3.59
N GLN A 605 14.79 -3.47 -4.74
CA GLN A 605 15.12 -2.92 -6.05
C GLN A 605 14.18 -1.78 -6.45
N PHE A 606 12.88 -1.92 -6.20
CA PHE A 606 11.91 -0.84 -6.37
C PHE A 606 12.34 0.41 -5.60
N GLY A 607 12.68 0.25 -4.31
CA GLY A 607 13.21 1.35 -3.50
C GLY A 607 14.45 2.02 -4.10
N ARG A 608 15.37 1.25 -4.68
CA ARG A 608 16.57 1.77 -5.37
C ARG A 608 16.22 2.57 -6.63
N LYS A 609 15.19 2.16 -7.38
CA LYS A 609 14.69 2.89 -8.55
C LYS A 609 14.05 4.23 -8.15
N VAL A 610 13.21 4.21 -7.12
CA VAL A 610 12.64 5.45 -6.54
C VAL A 610 13.75 6.40 -6.09
N ALA A 611 14.77 5.91 -5.38
CA ALA A 611 15.90 6.72 -4.93
C ALA A 611 16.69 7.36 -6.09
N ALA A 612 16.78 6.70 -7.23
CA ALA A 612 17.40 7.27 -8.43
C ALA A 612 16.64 8.48 -8.97
N GLU A 613 15.30 8.42 -8.95
CA GLU A 613 14.47 9.58 -9.31
C GLU A 613 14.53 10.69 -8.25
N MET A 614 14.55 10.32 -6.96
CA MET A 614 14.73 11.31 -5.88
C MET A 614 16.02 12.11 -6.07
N GLU A 615 17.13 11.45 -6.39
CA GLU A 615 18.43 12.10 -6.66
C GLU A 615 18.33 13.02 -7.88
N GLU A 616 17.77 12.54 -9.00
CA GLU A 616 17.63 13.32 -10.24
C GLU A 616 16.75 14.57 -10.05
N PHE A 617 15.65 14.42 -9.31
CA PHE A 617 14.69 15.52 -9.10
C PHE A 617 14.93 16.31 -7.80
N HIS A 618 16.03 16.06 -7.10
CA HIS A 618 16.42 16.76 -5.86
C HIS A 618 15.41 16.59 -4.70
N ILE A 619 14.83 15.42 -4.58
CA ILE A 619 13.91 15.06 -3.50
C ILE A 619 14.69 14.42 -2.33
N ASN A 620 14.45 14.89 -1.12
CA ASN A 620 15.11 14.38 0.09
C ASN A 620 14.28 13.32 0.82
N LEU A 621 12.94 13.54 0.89
CA LEU A 621 12.00 12.64 1.55
C LEU A 621 10.92 12.19 0.60
N TRP A 622 10.74 10.88 0.50
CA TRP A 622 9.61 10.26 -0.18
C TRP A 622 8.52 9.90 0.83
N LEU A 623 7.28 10.38 0.61
CA LEU A 623 6.14 10.17 1.49
C LEU A 623 5.47 8.82 1.21
N ALA A 624 6.24 7.77 1.38
CA ALA A 624 5.86 6.36 1.21
C ALA A 624 6.90 5.47 1.91
N PRO A 625 6.64 4.14 2.04
CA PRO A 625 5.43 3.42 1.64
C PRO A 625 4.25 3.61 2.59
N GLY A 626 3.02 3.39 2.05
CA GLY A 626 1.82 3.20 2.85
C GLY A 626 1.70 1.74 3.29
N LEU A 627 1.39 1.50 4.57
CA LEU A 627 1.31 0.13 5.11
C LEU A 627 0.16 -0.10 6.09
N ASN A 628 -0.93 0.67 5.96
CA ASN A 628 -2.17 0.38 6.67
C ASN A 628 -2.73 -0.98 6.23
N ILE A 629 -3.50 -1.60 7.10
CA ILE A 629 -4.04 -2.95 6.88
C ILE A 629 -5.23 -2.89 5.91
N HIS A 630 -5.35 -3.86 5.00
CA HIS A 630 -6.56 -4.09 4.21
C HIS A 630 -7.67 -4.66 5.11
N ARG A 631 -8.27 -3.79 5.93
CA ARG A 631 -9.30 -4.15 6.91
C ARG A 631 -10.63 -4.51 6.25
N ASN A 632 -11.04 -3.69 5.27
CA ASN A 632 -12.28 -3.87 4.53
C ASN A 632 -12.05 -3.65 3.03
N PRO A 633 -12.64 -4.45 2.13
CA PRO A 633 -12.45 -4.34 0.68
C PRO A 633 -12.95 -3.02 0.08
N LEU A 634 -13.76 -2.25 0.80
CA LEU A 634 -14.31 -0.98 0.35
C LEU A 634 -13.43 0.23 0.68
N CYS A 635 -12.38 0.10 1.52
CA CYS A 635 -11.48 1.22 1.79
C CYS A 635 -10.83 1.72 0.49
N GLY A 636 -10.99 3.03 0.22
CA GLY A 636 -10.57 3.64 -1.05
C GLY A 636 -9.07 3.60 -1.32
N ARG A 637 -8.23 3.57 -0.27
CA ARG A 637 -6.76 3.57 -0.37
C ARG A 637 -6.11 2.20 -0.26
N ASN A 638 -6.86 1.09 -0.23
CA ASN A 638 -6.26 -0.24 -0.20
C ASN A 638 -5.26 -0.47 -1.36
N PHE A 639 -5.48 0.14 -2.54
CA PHE A 639 -4.59 0.00 -3.70
C PHE A 639 -3.13 0.36 -3.39
N GLU A 640 -2.86 1.32 -2.52
CA GLU A 640 -1.51 1.77 -2.18
C GLU A 640 -0.92 1.05 -0.97
N TYR A 641 -1.74 0.34 -0.19
CA TYR A 641 -1.32 -0.47 0.94
C TYR A 641 -0.94 -1.88 0.50
N TYR A 642 -0.25 -2.63 1.36
CA TYR A 642 0.36 -3.89 0.95
C TYR A 642 -0.50 -5.12 1.20
N SER A 643 -1.14 -5.22 2.37
CA SER A 643 -1.76 -6.48 2.79
C SER A 643 -2.76 -6.32 3.94
N GLU A 644 -3.59 -7.34 4.13
CA GLU A 644 -4.35 -7.56 5.37
C GLU A 644 -3.49 -8.14 6.50
N ASP A 645 -2.27 -8.65 6.18
CA ASP A 645 -1.35 -9.22 7.16
C ASP A 645 -0.22 -8.24 7.51
N PRO A 646 -0.06 -7.91 8.82
CA PRO A 646 0.95 -6.94 9.25
C PRO A 646 2.40 -7.43 9.11
N PHE A 647 2.65 -8.76 9.14
CA PHE A 647 3.99 -9.30 8.95
C PHE A 647 4.45 -9.14 7.50
N LEU A 648 3.58 -9.46 6.54
CA LEU A 648 3.84 -9.25 5.12
C LEU A 648 4.03 -7.76 4.82
N ALA A 649 3.09 -6.91 5.26
CA ALA A 649 3.16 -5.47 5.04
C ALA A 649 4.45 -4.84 5.61
N GLY A 650 4.79 -5.17 6.86
CA GLY A 650 5.96 -4.62 7.55
C GLY A 650 7.29 -5.04 6.94
N THR A 651 7.44 -6.32 6.57
CA THR A 651 8.69 -6.84 5.97
C THR A 651 8.93 -6.31 4.57
N LEU A 652 7.88 -6.15 3.74
CA LEU A 652 7.97 -5.52 2.43
C LEU A 652 8.29 -4.02 2.54
N ALA A 653 7.64 -3.30 3.48
CA ALA A 653 7.95 -1.89 3.75
C ALA A 653 9.40 -1.70 4.22
N ALA A 654 9.92 -2.60 5.05
CA ALA A 654 11.31 -2.58 5.46
C ALA A 654 12.27 -2.77 4.27
N ALA A 655 11.94 -3.65 3.34
CA ALA A 655 12.74 -3.87 2.12
C ALA A 655 12.79 -2.63 1.23
N VAL A 656 11.64 -2.00 0.95
CA VAL A 656 11.57 -0.73 0.20
C VAL A 656 12.39 0.35 0.89
N THR A 657 12.24 0.49 2.22
CA THR A 657 12.96 1.47 3.02
C THR A 657 14.48 1.31 2.87
N ARG A 658 15.00 0.08 2.98
CA ARG A 658 16.43 -0.19 2.75
C ARG A 658 16.86 0.18 1.33
N GLY A 659 16.02 -0.12 0.34
CA GLY A 659 16.28 0.21 -1.06
C GLY A 659 16.44 1.72 -1.28
N VAL A 660 15.46 2.52 -0.83
CA VAL A 660 15.51 3.98 -0.95
C VAL A 660 16.70 4.57 -0.18
N GLN A 661 16.85 4.19 1.08
CA GLN A 661 17.89 4.75 1.97
C GLN A 661 19.29 4.21 1.68
N SER A 662 19.46 3.32 0.69
CA SER A 662 20.77 2.91 0.19
C SER A 662 21.51 4.05 -0.54
N ARG A 663 20.80 5.11 -0.95
CA ARG A 663 21.39 6.33 -1.54
C ARG A 663 21.48 7.45 -0.51
N PRO A 664 22.66 8.09 -0.37
CA PRO A 664 22.80 9.29 0.47
C PRO A 664 21.83 10.39 0.05
N GLY A 665 21.29 11.12 1.01
CA GLY A 665 20.35 12.22 0.76
C GLY A 665 18.92 11.78 0.49
N CYS A 666 18.61 10.47 0.41
CA CYS A 666 17.26 9.94 0.21
C CYS A 666 16.73 9.32 1.50
N GLY A 667 15.53 9.74 1.90
CA GLY A 667 14.83 9.25 3.08
C GLY A 667 13.41 8.80 2.77
N VAL A 668 12.85 7.98 3.67
CA VAL A 668 11.52 7.38 3.58
C VAL A 668 10.65 7.89 4.71
N THR A 669 9.37 8.14 4.42
CA THR A 669 8.34 8.45 5.41
C THR A 669 7.25 7.38 5.34
N ILE A 670 7.30 6.40 6.23
CA ILE A 670 6.26 5.35 6.29
C ILE A 670 4.94 5.95 6.80
N LYS A 671 3.80 5.50 6.22
CA LYS A 671 2.48 6.10 6.46
C LYS A 671 1.34 5.08 6.39
N HIS A 672 0.13 5.38 6.91
CA HIS A 672 -0.26 6.47 7.80
C HIS A 672 -0.41 5.92 9.22
N PHE A 673 0.31 6.43 10.18
CA PHE A 673 0.45 5.90 11.54
C PHE A 673 -0.59 6.53 12.49
N ALA A 674 -1.70 5.80 12.81
CA ALA A 674 -2.14 4.49 12.37
C ALA A 674 -3.67 4.47 12.13
N CYS A 675 -4.22 3.28 11.78
CA CYS A 675 -5.67 3.06 11.63
C CYS A 675 -6.35 3.93 10.56
N ASN A 676 -5.64 4.34 9.49
CA ASN A 676 -6.27 5.02 8.34
C ASN A 676 -6.93 3.99 7.42
N ASN A 677 -8.10 3.47 7.82
CA ASN A 677 -8.81 2.37 7.16
C ASN A 677 -10.18 2.78 6.59
N GLN A 678 -10.53 4.06 6.70
CA GLN A 678 -11.73 4.68 6.12
C GLN A 678 -11.34 6.00 5.46
N GLU A 679 -11.82 6.26 4.25
CA GLU A 679 -11.57 7.51 3.51
C GLU A 679 -12.74 8.51 3.63
N ASP A 680 -13.98 8.03 3.72
CA ASP A 680 -15.12 8.90 4.00
C ASP A 680 -14.97 9.50 5.41
N ASN A 681 -14.94 10.82 5.51
CA ASN A 681 -14.70 11.58 6.75
C ASN A 681 -13.35 11.25 7.45
N ARG A 682 -12.31 10.92 6.70
CA ARG A 682 -11.00 10.48 7.24
C ARG A 682 -10.36 11.44 8.25
N MET A 683 -10.68 12.75 8.19
CA MET A 683 -10.14 13.76 9.10
C MET A 683 -10.86 13.82 10.45
N GLY A 684 -12.08 13.29 10.54
CA GLY A 684 -12.91 13.37 11.75
C GLY A 684 -13.35 12.00 12.30
N VAL A 685 -13.10 10.89 11.58
CA VAL A 685 -13.48 9.55 12.07
C VAL A 685 -12.63 9.14 13.27
N ASP A 686 -13.29 8.62 14.31
CA ASP A 686 -12.65 8.03 15.50
C ASP A 686 -12.64 6.50 15.40
N ALA A 687 -11.45 5.92 15.29
CA ALA A 687 -11.24 4.48 15.32
C ALA A 687 -11.26 3.97 16.77
N HIS A 688 -12.36 3.35 17.17
CA HIS A 688 -12.49 2.69 18.46
C HIS A 688 -11.88 1.29 18.40
N ILE A 689 -10.80 1.06 19.13
CA ILE A 689 -10.00 -0.15 19.03
C ILE A 689 -9.41 -0.59 20.37
N SER A 690 -9.42 -1.90 20.67
CA SER A 690 -8.74 -2.44 21.85
C SER A 690 -7.21 -2.31 21.72
N GLU A 691 -6.51 -2.15 22.84
CA GLU A 691 -5.04 -2.02 22.84
C GLU A 691 -4.37 -3.24 22.21
N ARG A 692 -4.89 -4.43 22.47
CA ARG A 692 -4.39 -5.67 21.88
C ARG A 692 -4.49 -5.66 20.36
N THR A 693 -5.65 -5.37 19.83
CA THR A 693 -5.89 -5.31 18.38
C THR A 693 -5.03 -4.25 17.73
N LEU A 694 -4.93 -3.07 18.36
CA LEU A 694 -4.06 -1.99 17.89
C LEU A 694 -2.61 -2.46 17.75
N ARG A 695 -2.06 -3.14 18.77
CA ARG A 695 -0.67 -3.61 18.80
C ARG A 695 -0.39 -4.81 17.89
N GLU A 696 -1.28 -5.83 17.89
CA GLU A 696 -1.05 -7.07 17.14
C GLU A 696 -1.30 -6.91 15.63
N ILE A 697 -2.19 -6.00 15.22
CA ILE A 697 -2.62 -5.84 13.82
C ILE A 697 -2.14 -4.50 13.25
N TYR A 698 -2.64 -3.37 13.77
CA TYR A 698 -2.50 -2.06 13.09
C TYR A 698 -1.16 -1.39 13.31
N LEU A 699 -0.48 -1.67 14.41
CA LEU A 699 0.87 -1.16 14.73
C LEU A 699 1.98 -2.14 14.35
N ARG A 700 1.68 -3.43 14.24
CA ARG A 700 2.70 -4.48 14.06
C ARG A 700 3.51 -4.30 12.77
N GLY A 701 2.88 -3.93 11.66
CA GLY A 701 3.56 -3.65 10.39
C GLY A 701 4.53 -2.47 10.51
N PHE A 702 4.12 -1.40 11.20
CA PHE A 702 4.97 -0.23 11.48
C PHE A 702 6.16 -0.60 12.37
N GLU A 703 5.93 -1.40 13.41
CA GLU A 703 7.00 -1.89 14.29
C GLU A 703 8.08 -2.64 13.50
N ILE A 704 7.68 -3.56 12.63
CA ILE A 704 8.60 -4.33 11.78
C ILE A 704 9.36 -3.38 10.85
N ALA A 705 8.65 -2.47 10.17
CA ALA A 705 9.26 -1.50 9.27
C ALA A 705 10.29 -0.60 9.99
N VAL A 706 10.00 -0.16 11.21
CA VAL A 706 10.92 0.64 12.05
C VAL A 706 12.15 -0.17 12.46
N LYS A 707 11.93 -1.39 12.97
CA LYS A 707 13.03 -2.21 13.52
C LYS A 707 13.95 -2.78 12.43
N GLU A 708 13.40 -3.17 11.27
CA GLU A 708 14.14 -3.81 10.17
C GLU A 708 14.55 -2.86 9.04
N GLY A 709 13.77 -1.81 8.78
CA GLY A 709 14.01 -0.83 7.72
C GLY A 709 14.70 0.45 8.20
N ALA A 710 14.51 0.83 9.45
CA ALA A 710 15.00 2.09 10.04
C ALA A 710 14.65 3.33 9.21
N PRO A 711 13.34 3.59 8.93
CA PRO A 711 12.90 4.73 8.14
C PRO A 711 13.35 6.05 8.78
N THR A 712 13.56 7.07 7.94
CA THR A 712 13.95 8.42 8.40
C THR A 712 12.80 9.18 9.02
N ALA A 713 11.57 8.90 8.58
CA ALA A 713 10.36 9.55 9.09
C ALA A 713 9.16 8.61 9.15
N ILE A 714 8.18 9.02 9.95
CA ILE A 714 6.83 8.44 10.04
C ILE A 714 5.83 9.58 9.81
N MET A 715 4.74 9.33 9.10
CA MET A 715 3.61 10.25 8.97
C MET A 715 2.45 9.75 9.83
N SER A 716 1.98 10.56 10.79
CA SER A 716 0.78 10.27 11.55
C SER A 716 -0.47 10.40 10.66
N SER A 717 -1.50 9.60 10.95
CA SER A 717 -2.74 9.62 10.18
C SER A 717 -3.65 10.81 10.56
N TYR A 718 -4.69 11.04 9.75
CA TYR A 718 -5.70 12.08 10.01
C TYR A 718 -6.63 11.75 11.17
N ASN A 719 -7.09 10.50 11.21
CA ASN A 719 -8.16 10.02 12.07
C ASN A 719 -7.82 10.13 13.56
N LEU A 720 -8.88 10.11 14.36
CA LEU A 720 -8.74 9.87 15.80
C LEU A 720 -8.55 8.36 16.05
N ILE A 721 -7.92 8.06 17.16
CA ILE A 721 -7.83 6.70 17.74
C ILE A 721 -8.23 6.81 19.21
N ASN A 722 -9.33 6.18 19.55
CA ASN A 722 -9.87 6.21 20.93
C ASN A 722 -10.03 7.65 21.49
N GLY A 723 -10.57 8.54 20.66
CA GLY A 723 -10.89 9.93 21.04
C GLY A 723 -9.75 10.94 20.87
N VAL A 724 -8.55 10.51 20.38
CA VAL A 724 -7.40 11.39 20.24
C VAL A 724 -6.86 11.34 18.83
N HIS A 725 -6.73 12.50 18.16
CA HIS A 725 -6.09 12.56 16.84
C HIS A 725 -4.70 11.94 16.87
N ALA A 726 -4.37 11.11 15.88
CA ALA A 726 -3.10 10.41 15.82
C ALA A 726 -1.88 11.34 15.96
N ALA A 727 -1.94 12.55 15.35
CA ALA A 727 -0.89 13.56 15.48
C ALA A 727 -0.79 14.18 16.89
N ASN A 728 -1.87 14.14 17.70
CA ASN A 728 -1.90 14.61 19.08
C ASN A 728 -1.68 13.48 20.11
N SER A 729 -1.58 12.22 19.68
CA SER A 729 -1.45 11.09 20.58
C SER A 729 0.00 10.91 21.08
N LYS A 730 0.20 11.17 22.36
CA LYS A 730 1.46 10.89 23.04
C LYS A 730 1.74 9.41 23.14
N ASP A 731 0.69 8.60 23.20
CA ASP A 731 0.80 7.14 23.20
C ASP A 731 1.43 6.64 21.91
N LEU A 732 0.96 7.11 20.76
CA LEU A 732 1.52 6.73 19.46
C LEU A 732 2.91 7.33 19.24
N CYS A 733 3.02 8.67 19.30
CA CYS A 733 4.23 9.39 18.88
C CYS A 733 5.41 9.24 19.83
N THR A 734 5.16 9.13 21.14
CA THR A 734 6.24 9.04 22.14
C THR A 734 6.35 7.65 22.75
N ARG A 735 5.29 7.11 23.35
CA ARG A 735 5.38 5.83 24.08
C ARG A 735 5.68 4.67 23.16
N ILE A 736 4.90 4.48 22.12
CA ILE A 736 5.04 3.37 21.19
C ILE A 736 6.23 3.59 20.28
N ALA A 737 6.21 4.62 19.43
CA ALA A 737 7.23 4.77 18.40
C ALA A 737 8.65 4.96 19.01
N ARG A 738 8.80 5.80 20.04
CA ARG A 738 10.13 6.15 20.56
C ARG A 738 10.59 5.31 21.74
N GLU A 739 9.72 5.14 22.76
CA GLU A 739 10.14 4.45 23.99
C GLU A 739 10.10 2.93 23.85
N GLU A 740 9.16 2.37 23.08
CA GLU A 740 9.07 0.92 22.86
C GLU A 740 9.91 0.48 21.65
N TRP A 741 9.69 1.08 20.45
CA TRP A 741 10.39 0.64 19.25
C TRP A 741 11.77 1.25 19.06
N GLY A 742 12.09 2.33 19.78
CA GLY A 742 13.37 3.03 19.66
C GLY A 742 13.50 3.82 18.35
N PHE A 743 12.39 4.31 17.79
CA PHE A 743 12.38 5.16 16.62
C PHE A 743 13.04 6.50 16.92
N ASP A 744 14.10 6.85 16.19
CA ASP A 744 14.90 8.04 16.40
C ASP A 744 14.82 9.06 15.25
N GLY A 745 13.95 8.81 14.28
CA GLY A 745 13.65 9.69 13.14
C GLY A 745 12.62 10.78 13.49
N VAL A 746 12.08 11.43 12.46
CA VAL A 746 11.07 12.49 12.57
C VAL A 746 9.67 11.90 12.42
N ILE A 747 8.73 12.35 13.25
CA ILE A 747 7.29 12.12 13.04
C ILE A 747 6.69 13.42 12.50
N MET A 748 6.02 13.34 11.36
CA MET A 748 5.31 14.47 10.76
C MET A 748 3.80 14.19 10.72
N SER A 749 2.99 15.25 10.72
CA SER A 749 1.56 15.09 10.49
C SER A 749 1.26 14.79 9.02
N ASP A 750 0.08 14.23 8.75
CA ASP A 750 -0.50 14.33 7.42
C ASP A 750 -0.92 15.78 7.10
N TRP A 751 -1.25 16.08 5.83
CA TRP A 751 -1.39 17.47 5.33
C TRP A 751 -2.66 18.16 5.84
N ASN A 752 -2.49 19.35 6.39
CA ASN A 752 -3.59 20.18 6.88
C ASN A 752 -4.46 19.57 8.00
N THR A 753 -3.94 18.61 8.77
CA THR A 753 -4.68 17.99 9.89
C THR A 753 -5.07 19.01 10.98
N THR A 754 -4.42 20.18 11.02
CA THR A 754 -4.69 21.27 11.97
C THR A 754 -5.66 22.32 11.44
N VAL A 755 -6.13 22.19 10.19
CA VAL A 755 -7.01 23.21 9.54
C VAL A 755 -8.47 23.07 9.95
N PRO A 756 -9.09 21.86 10.08
CA PRO A 756 -10.45 21.73 10.61
C PRO A 756 -10.56 22.28 12.04
N GLU A 757 -11.71 22.87 12.39
CA GLU A 757 -11.98 23.43 13.73
C GLU A 757 -11.83 22.38 14.83
N ASP A 758 -12.21 21.14 14.53
CA ASP A 758 -12.10 19.95 15.37
C ASP A 758 -10.87 19.09 15.06
N GLY A 759 -9.94 19.59 14.24
CA GLY A 759 -8.71 18.91 13.83
C GLY A 759 -7.64 18.85 14.92
N SER A 760 -6.46 18.35 14.56
CA SER A 760 -5.31 18.28 15.47
C SER A 760 -4.91 19.66 15.99
N ILE A 761 -4.53 19.74 17.26
CA ILE A 761 -4.11 20.99 17.91
C ILE A 761 -2.60 21.15 17.75
N PRO A 762 -2.08 22.24 17.12
CA PRO A 762 -0.66 22.36 16.79
C PRO A 762 0.31 22.20 17.96
N TRP A 763 0.09 22.91 19.08
CA TRP A 763 0.99 22.77 20.23
C TRP A 763 0.94 21.38 20.88
N VAL A 764 -0.22 20.68 20.80
CA VAL A 764 -0.37 19.31 21.29
C VAL A 764 0.40 18.32 20.40
N CYS A 765 0.45 18.56 19.08
CA CYS A 765 1.31 17.80 18.18
C CYS A 765 2.76 17.81 18.68
N VAL A 766 3.31 19.01 18.94
CA VAL A 766 4.69 19.16 19.46
C VAL A 766 4.87 18.47 20.80
N ALA A 767 3.94 18.65 21.75
CA ALA A 767 3.97 18.02 23.07
C ALA A 767 3.87 16.49 23.00
N ALA A 768 3.15 15.96 22.05
CA ALA A 768 3.03 14.51 21.80
C ALA A 768 4.28 13.89 21.15
N GLY A 769 5.14 14.71 20.53
CA GLY A 769 6.33 14.24 19.81
C GLY A 769 6.09 14.00 18.33
N ASN A 770 4.99 14.56 17.76
CA ASN A 770 4.83 14.78 16.33
C ASN A 770 5.62 16.05 15.97
N ASP A 771 6.77 15.86 15.34
CA ASP A 771 7.82 16.88 15.28
C ASP A 771 7.52 18.00 14.28
N ILE A 772 6.81 17.68 13.16
CA ILE A 772 6.52 18.64 12.08
C ILE A 772 5.05 18.59 11.70
N ILE A 773 4.40 19.74 11.64
CA ILE A 773 3.05 19.91 11.10
C ILE A 773 3.17 20.28 9.62
N MET A 774 2.53 19.51 8.74
CA MET A 774 2.63 19.71 7.30
C MET A 774 1.28 20.20 6.70
N PRO A 775 1.34 21.09 5.70
CA PRO A 775 2.49 21.84 5.18
C PRO A 775 2.88 23.04 6.05
N GLY A 776 2.12 23.33 7.09
CA GLY A 776 2.26 24.48 7.96
C GLY A 776 1.45 25.70 7.48
N ASN A 777 0.97 26.50 8.43
CA ASN A 777 0.24 27.74 8.18
C ASN A 777 0.47 28.75 9.31
N PRO A 778 0.12 30.04 9.14
CA PRO A 778 0.33 31.07 10.17
C PRO A 778 -0.39 30.82 11.50
N ASP A 779 -1.51 30.11 11.51
CA ASP A 779 -2.24 29.76 12.73
C ASP A 779 -1.51 28.70 13.53
N ASP A 780 -0.77 27.77 12.88
CA ASP A 780 0.10 26.80 13.55
C ASP A 780 1.22 27.51 14.32
N ASP A 781 1.96 28.43 13.68
CA ASP A 781 3.00 29.24 14.35
C ASP A 781 2.46 30.00 15.55
N LYS A 782 1.34 30.69 15.36
CA LYS A 782 0.68 31.47 16.40
C LYS A 782 0.28 30.57 17.57
N ASN A 783 -0.35 29.43 17.31
CA ASN A 783 -0.84 28.50 18.33
C ASN A 783 0.34 27.95 19.18
N ILE A 784 1.43 27.53 18.54
CA ILE A 784 2.63 27.01 19.21
C ILE A 784 3.27 28.10 20.08
N ARG A 785 3.45 29.34 19.55
CA ARG A 785 4.04 30.45 20.30
C ARG A 785 3.18 30.89 21.47
N ASP A 786 1.88 30.94 21.32
CA ASP A 786 0.98 31.32 22.40
C ASP A 786 0.98 30.25 23.50
N ALA A 787 0.94 28.96 23.17
CA ALA A 787 1.04 27.85 24.13
C ALA A 787 2.38 27.85 24.89
N TYR A 788 3.50 28.18 24.21
CA TYR A 788 4.78 28.31 24.85
C TYR A 788 4.82 29.49 25.85
N LYS A 789 4.31 30.65 25.46
CA LYS A 789 4.20 31.84 26.36
C LYS A 789 3.30 31.58 27.56
N GLU A 790 2.22 30.82 27.40
CA GLU A 790 1.29 30.44 28.45
C GLU A 790 1.82 29.31 29.33
N GLY A 791 2.96 28.69 28.99
CA GLY A 791 3.57 27.58 29.74
C GLY A 791 2.84 26.23 29.55
N LYS A 792 1.96 26.10 28.54
CA LYS A 792 1.31 24.84 28.14
C LYS A 792 2.28 23.93 27.42
N LEU A 793 3.16 24.52 26.61
CA LEU A 793 4.24 23.84 25.88
C LEU A 793 5.58 24.25 26.51
N THR A 794 6.44 23.27 26.79
CA THR A 794 7.73 23.52 27.45
C THR A 794 8.86 23.68 26.42
N GLU A 795 9.91 24.44 26.81
CA GLU A 795 11.14 24.55 26.02
C GLU A 795 11.77 23.17 25.72
N LYS A 796 11.71 22.24 26.65
CA LYS A 796 12.21 20.88 26.47
C LYS A 796 11.52 20.14 25.32
N GLU A 797 10.19 20.24 25.23
CA GLU A 797 9.41 19.60 24.16
C GLU A 797 9.74 20.18 22.79
N ILE A 798 9.84 21.51 22.69
CA ILE A 798 10.27 22.18 21.45
C ILE A 798 11.67 21.75 21.06
N ARG A 799 12.64 21.74 21.98
CA ARG A 799 14.02 21.33 21.70
C ARG A 799 14.13 19.87 21.27
N LEU A 800 13.36 18.96 21.84
CA LEU A 800 13.34 17.55 21.46
C LEU A 800 12.89 17.38 20.01
N CYS A 801 11.81 18.05 19.58
CA CYS A 801 11.33 18.03 18.20
C CYS A 801 12.35 18.67 17.26
N ALA A 802 12.80 19.89 17.58
CA ALA A 802 13.79 20.61 16.79
C ALA A 802 15.08 19.81 16.57
N ASN A 803 15.62 19.15 17.60
CA ASN A 803 16.85 18.37 17.50
C ASN A 803 16.68 17.16 16.56
N ARG A 804 15.50 16.51 16.55
CA ARG A 804 15.22 15.41 15.59
C ARG A 804 15.18 15.92 14.17
N ILE A 805 14.53 17.07 13.94
CA ILE A 805 14.46 17.71 12.62
C ILE A 805 15.86 18.13 12.16
N LEU A 806 16.65 18.75 13.00
CA LEU A 806 18.04 19.13 12.68
C LEU A 806 18.92 17.92 12.37
N LYS A 807 18.75 16.81 13.09
CA LYS A 807 19.40 15.53 12.78
C LYS A 807 19.01 15.01 11.41
N LEU A 808 17.70 15.05 11.09
CA LEU A 808 17.19 14.63 9.78
C LEU A 808 17.79 15.49 8.66
N ILE A 809 17.77 16.83 8.82
CA ILE A 809 18.34 17.75 7.84
C ILE A 809 19.81 17.45 7.60
N ARG A 810 20.62 17.30 8.66
CA ARG A 810 22.06 16.95 8.54
C ARG A 810 22.30 15.60 7.85
N ARG A 811 21.39 14.66 7.99
CA ARG A 811 21.49 13.32 7.37
C ARG A 811 21.18 13.37 5.87
N LEU A 812 20.25 14.23 5.44
CA LEU A 812 19.69 14.21 4.09
C LEU A 812 20.11 15.39 3.20
N SER A 813 20.79 16.43 3.75
CA SER A 813 21.28 17.59 2.98
C SER A 813 22.71 17.42 2.41
#